data_75324975cac067fba9583c3fe7db8805
#
_entry.id   75324975cac067fba9583c3fe7db8805
#
_cell.length_a   1.000
_cell.length_b   1.000
_cell.length_c   1.000
_cell.angle_alpha   90.00
_cell.angle_beta   90.00
_cell.angle_gamma   90.00
#
_symmetry.space_group_name_H-M   'P 1'
#
loop_
_entity.id
_entity.type
_entity.pdbx_description
1 polymer ?
#
loop_
_entity_poly.entity_id
_entity_poly.type
_entity_poly.pdbx_seq_one_letter_code
_entity_poly.pdbx_strand_id
1 'polypeptide(L)'
;MEKNPHNKNLLVELFVEELPPKALNKLGEAFANVLFESLKVQGLTLENTVVTAFATPRRLAAHIMYVKDKADDKQVSQKLMPASVGLDANGKATPALLKKLQSLGLDLSSAESAVSQLKNDNNTLFLDALQAGVSLPDGLQKALDEALAKLPIPKVMTYQLADGWSSVNFVRPAHGLVAMHGSSVISISALGLQSSNITHGHRFEAKVPTITINHADSYAEQLKTDGAVIASFAERKAEIARQLTAAAAKQNLKPIDDDALLDEVTALVERPNVLLGQFEEIYLEVPQECLILTMKANQKYFPLLDSNGKLTNKFLIVSNITPSDSSFVIGGNERVVRPRLADAKFFFDQDRKKTLESRIAGLDKVVYHNKLGSQGERTERVRAIAKAIGQQLGGDKLAAQADQAAQLAKADLVTDMVGEFPELQGIMGRYYAQHEGLDNDVAYAIEDHYKPRFAGDELPRNQVGICVALADKLETLVGMFGIGNIPTGDKDPFALRRHALGVIRMTSENKLPISIEQLLKITIAAFPSDLLQLEFKEGNFMVMPLWVKLQFFLQERAVGYLKDTGYTAQEADSVIYMANPAEYIPRLEAVQKTRTTFPVEFDLLANADKRARNIINKSGMSSEWIEANLESCVEPAEKELLIKTRELRNRINDLAIAGNFNDALLLTVQISNPVTVFFDSVMVNADDENIRSNRFRLLHEVTGLTNRVADLSKLAS
;
A
#
# COMPACT_ATOMS: atom_id res chain seq x y z
N MET A 1 19.37 1.40 -39.07
CA MET A 1 17.99 1.90 -39.26
C MET A 1 18.08 3.22 -39.97
N GLU A 2 17.64 3.32 -41.21
CA GLU A 2 17.58 4.58 -41.93
C GLU A 2 16.73 5.57 -41.17
N LYS A 3 17.27 6.77 -40.89
CA LYS A 3 16.52 7.85 -40.24
C LYS A 3 15.41 8.29 -41.19
N ASN A 4 14.19 7.81 -40.97
CA ASN A 4 13.05 8.35 -41.69
C ASN A 4 12.90 9.83 -41.30
N PRO A 5 13.01 10.78 -42.24
CA PRO A 5 13.01 12.22 -41.98
C PRO A 5 11.71 12.73 -41.36
N HIS A 6 10.65 11.92 -41.38
CA HIS A 6 9.33 12.21 -40.79
C HIS A 6 9.20 11.85 -39.29
N ASN A 7 10.17 11.11 -38.73
CA ASN A 7 10.15 10.72 -37.32
C ASN A 7 11.19 11.52 -36.55
N LYS A 8 10.77 12.53 -35.83
CA LYS A 8 11.63 13.39 -35.01
C LYS A 8 11.23 13.27 -33.53
N ASN A 9 12.10 13.74 -32.68
CA ASN A 9 11.77 13.78 -31.25
C ASN A 9 10.89 15.00 -30.94
N LEU A 10 9.94 14.83 -30.05
CA LEU A 10 9.00 15.85 -29.62
C LEU A 10 9.37 16.35 -28.23
N LEU A 11 9.31 17.65 -28.04
CA LEU A 11 9.39 18.32 -26.74
C LEU A 11 8.12 19.10 -26.49
N VAL A 12 7.53 18.94 -25.31
CA VAL A 12 6.47 19.81 -24.79
C VAL A 12 6.86 20.27 -23.40
N GLU A 13 6.86 21.58 -23.14
CA GLU A 13 7.08 22.17 -21.82
C GLU A 13 5.95 23.12 -21.49
N LEU A 14 5.45 23.05 -20.28
CA LEU A 14 4.62 24.07 -19.63
C LEU A 14 5.44 24.74 -18.52
N PHE A 15 5.75 26.03 -18.69
CA PHE A 15 6.46 26.84 -17.70
C PHE A 15 5.45 27.57 -16.82
N VAL A 16 5.60 27.43 -15.48
CA VAL A 16 4.59 27.83 -14.49
C VAL A 16 5.24 28.51 -13.28
N GLU A 17 4.43 29.04 -12.37
CA GLU A 17 4.87 29.39 -11.01
C GLU A 17 5.11 28.12 -10.17
N GLU A 18 5.67 28.28 -8.95
CA GLU A 18 6.15 27.16 -8.13
C GLU A 18 5.07 26.13 -7.86
N LEU A 19 5.25 24.94 -8.38
CA LEU A 19 4.36 23.79 -8.23
C LEU A 19 4.43 23.23 -6.79
N PRO A 20 3.36 22.60 -6.29
CA PRO A 20 3.35 22.00 -4.96
C PRO A 20 4.42 20.91 -4.83
N PRO A 21 5.40 21.04 -3.90
CA PRO A 21 6.55 20.13 -3.84
C PRO A 21 6.18 18.66 -3.69
N LYS A 22 5.22 18.33 -2.83
CA LYS A 22 4.76 16.96 -2.59
C LYS A 22 4.05 16.31 -3.79
N ALA A 23 3.59 17.11 -4.75
CA ALA A 23 2.92 16.62 -5.95
C ALA A 23 3.81 16.65 -7.20
N LEU A 24 4.94 17.35 -7.16
CA LEU A 24 5.73 17.70 -8.36
C LEU A 24 6.13 16.48 -9.20
N ASN A 25 6.72 15.47 -8.58
CA ASN A 25 7.16 14.28 -9.32
C ASN A 25 5.98 13.58 -10.01
N LYS A 26 4.87 13.36 -9.28
CA LYS A 26 3.65 12.76 -9.83
C LYS A 26 3.03 13.59 -10.95
N LEU A 27 3.06 14.92 -10.82
CA LEU A 27 2.57 15.82 -11.89
C LEU A 27 3.43 15.69 -13.14
N GLY A 28 4.77 15.63 -13.02
CA GLY A 28 5.69 15.46 -14.14
C GLY A 28 5.49 14.13 -14.85
N GLU A 29 5.43 13.03 -14.10
CA GLU A 29 5.18 11.70 -14.64
C GLU A 29 3.81 11.60 -15.33
N ALA A 30 2.75 12.11 -14.71
CA ALA A 30 1.41 12.11 -15.28
C ALA A 30 1.34 12.95 -16.55
N PHE A 31 1.97 14.14 -16.59
CA PHE A 31 2.02 14.99 -17.76
C PHE A 31 2.66 14.27 -18.94
N ALA A 32 3.83 13.69 -18.76
CA ALA A 32 4.56 12.99 -19.81
C ALA A 32 3.84 11.72 -20.28
N ASN A 33 3.35 10.90 -19.34
CA ASN A 33 2.70 9.65 -19.66
C ASN A 33 1.37 9.84 -20.38
N VAL A 34 0.54 10.80 -19.96
CA VAL A 34 -0.76 11.06 -20.64
C VAL A 34 -0.54 11.61 -22.03
N LEU A 35 0.42 12.52 -22.23
CA LEU A 35 0.81 12.98 -23.56
C LEU A 35 1.22 11.80 -24.45
N PHE A 36 2.10 10.94 -23.96
CA PHE A 36 2.59 9.78 -24.70
C PHE A 36 1.47 8.80 -25.06
N GLU A 37 0.65 8.39 -24.09
CA GLU A 37 -0.44 7.43 -24.34
C GLU A 37 -1.49 8.00 -25.30
N SER A 38 -1.81 9.29 -25.21
CA SER A 38 -2.74 9.93 -26.15
C SER A 38 -2.19 9.94 -27.57
N LEU A 39 -0.91 10.30 -27.77
CA LEU A 39 -0.25 10.25 -29.08
C LEU A 39 -0.16 8.82 -29.63
N LYS A 40 0.08 7.83 -28.76
CA LYS A 40 0.15 6.42 -29.11
C LYS A 40 -1.20 5.89 -29.62
N VAL A 41 -2.27 6.17 -28.92
CA VAL A 41 -3.64 5.80 -29.34
C VAL A 41 -3.99 6.40 -30.70
N GLN A 42 -3.49 7.63 -30.97
CA GLN A 42 -3.69 8.31 -32.26
C GLN A 42 -2.80 7.78 -33.39
N GLY A 43 -1.83 6.89 -33.07
CA GLY A 43 -0.91 6.30 -34.06
C GLY A 43 0.27 7.19 -34.45
N LEU A 44 0.56 8.22 -33.65
CA LEU A 44 1.65 9.18 -33.87
C LEU A 44 2.99 8.72 -33.29
N THR A 45 3.05 7.62 -32.56
CA THR A 45 4.29 7.05 -32.00
C THR A 45 4.66 5.72 -32.64
N LEU A 46 5.88 5.26 -32.43
CA LEU A 46 6.38 3.95 -32.82
C LEU A 46 6.40 2.99 -31.63
N GLU A 47 6.54 1.68 -31.87
CA GLU A 47 6.61 0.67 -30.80
C GLU A 47 7.79 0.88 -29.83
N ASN A 48 8.90 1.40 -30.33
CA ASN A 48 10.12 1.67 -29.56
C ASN A 48 10.23 3.12 -29.05
N THR A 49 9.14 3.88 -29.05
CA THR A 49 9.10 5.24 -28.53
C THR A 49 9.38 5.24 -27.03
N VAL A 50 10.28 6.11 -26.60
CA VAL A 50 10.63 6.34 -25.20
C VAL A 50 10.18 7.73 -24.79
N VAL A 51 9.55 7.83 -23.62
CA VAL A 51 9.15 9.10 -23.01
C VAL A 51 10.06 9.41 -21.83
N THR A 52 10.51 10.65 -21.73
CA THR A 52 11.26 11.19 -20.59
C THR A 52 10.48 12.34 -19.98
N ALA A 53 10.14 12.20 -18.71
CA ALA A 53 9.50 13.26 -17.94
C ALA A 53 10.54 14.20 -17.34
N PHE A 54 10.25 15.49 -17.37
CA PHE A 54 11.01 16.52 -16.66
C PHE A 54 10.07 17.29 -15.75
N ALA A 55 10.50 17.50 -14.50
CA ALA A 55 9.75 18.27 -13.53
C ALA A 55 10.68 19.09 -12.65
N THR A 56 10.50 20.40 -12.66
CA THR A 56 11.18 21.32 -11.74
C THR A 56 10.13 22.13 -10.98
N PRO A 57 10.49 22.85 -9.92
CA PRO A 57 9.55 23.73 -9.23
C PRO A 57 8.67 24.56 -10.16
N ARG A 58 9.19 24.98 -11.30
CA ARG A 58 8.53 25.93 -12.20
C ARG A 58 8.20 25.37 -13.59
N ARG A 59 8.29 24.04 -13.82
CA ARG A 59 7.97 23.45 -15.14
C ARG A 59 7.58 21.99 -15.08
N LEU A 60 6.71 21.61 -16.01
CA LEU A 60 6.43 20.23 -16.41
C LEU A 60 6.82 20.07 -17.87
N ALA A 61 7.62 19.07 -18.22
CA ALA A 61 7.94 18.84 -19.61
C ALA A 61 8.03 17.34 -19.94
N ALA A 62 7.85 17.03 -21.22
CA ALA A 62 7.97 15.70 -21.77
C ALA A 62 8.84 15.74 -23.03
N HIS A 63 9.83 14.87 -23.10
CA HIS A 63 10.57 14.55 -24.31
C HIS A 63 10.15 13.16 -24.78
N ILE A 64 9.65 13.06 -26.01
CA ILE A 64 9.10 11.84 -26.59
C ILE A 64 9.84 11.52 -27.88
N MET A 65 10.53 10.38 -27.92
CA MET A 65 11.35 9.98 -29.05
C MET A 65 10.49 9.46 -30.20
N TYR A 66 10.94 9.64 -31.42
CA TYR A 66 10.39 9.04 -32.64
C TYR A 66 8.88 9.28 -32.85
N VAL A 67 8.44 10.53 -32.75
CA VAL A 67 7.07 10.94 -33.06
C VAL A 67 6.93 11.23 -34.56
N LYS A 68 5.84 10.76 -35.18
CA LYS A 68 5.49 11.00 -36.57
C LYS A 68 4.92 12.40 -36.75
N ASP A 69 5.17 13.03 -37.91
CA ASP A 69 4.51 14.28 -38.32
C ASP A 69 3.02 14.09 -38.66
N LYS A 70 2.64 12.87 -39.08
CA LYS A 70 1.26 12.43 -39.36
C LYS A 70 1.14 10.94 -39.07
N ALA A 71 0.03 10.54 -38.47
CA ALA A 71 -0.32 9.14 -38.33
C ALA A 71 -0.60 8.47 -39.69
N ASP A 72 -0.40 7.15 -39.74
CA ASP A 72 -0.68 6.40 -40.96
C ASP A 72 -2.19 6.42 -41.27
N ASP A 73 -2.51 6.51 -42.54
CA ASP A 73 -3.88 6.43 -43.00
C ASP A 73 -4.41 4.99 -42.72
N LYS A 74 -5.64 4.89 -42.22
CA LYS A 74 -6.24 3.60 -41.84
C LYS A 74 -7.43 3.29 -42.71
N GLN A 75 -7.52 2.04 -43.18
CA GLN A 75 -8.77 1.54 -43.75
C GLN A 75 -9.77 1.30 -42.63
N VAL A 76 -10.89 2.00 -42.65
CA VAL A 76 -11.99 1.90 -41.68
C VAL A 76 -13.25 1.45 -42.42
N SER A 77 -13.85 0.37 -41.93
CA SER A 77 -15.16 -0.08 -42.42
C SER A 77 -16.25 0.68 -41.65
N GLN A 78 -16.77 1.74 -42.26
CA GLN A 78 -17.75 2.60 -41.61
C GLN A 78 -19.16 2.04 -41.78
N LYS A 79 -19.83 1.77 -40.67
CA LYS A 79 -21.22 1.35 -40.62
C LYS A 79 -22.13 2.47 -41.12
N LEU A 80 -22.94 2.20 -42.12
CA LEU A 80 -23.87 3.15 -42.71
C LEU A 80 -25.28 2.98 -42.16
N MET A 81 -26.01 1.96 -42.62
CA MET A 81 -27.37 1.66 -42.24
C MET A 81 -27.76 0.21 -42.62
N PRO A 82 -28.90 -0.32 -42.15
CA PRO A 82 -29.41 -1.60 -42.61
C PRO A 82 -29.60 -1.63 -44.12
N ALA A 83 -29.25 -2.76 -44.77
CA ALA A 83 -29.37 -2.92 -46.20
C ALA A 83 -30.82 -2.75 -46.70
N SER A 84 -31.79 -3.17 -45.89
CA SER A 84 -33.24 -2.98 -46.17
C SER A 84 -33.70 -1.54 -46.21
N VAL A 85 -32.92 -0.60 -45.63
CA VAL A 85 -33.20 0.88 -45.64
C VAL A 85 -32.35 1.56 -46.71
N GLY A 86 -31.14 1.08 -46.93
CA GLY A 86 -30.17 1.69 -47.83
C GLY A 86 -30.30 1.28 -49.31
N LEU A 87 -30.82 0.10 -49.58
CA LEU A 87 -30.99 -0.40 -50.95
C LEU A 87 -32.50 -0.67 -51.28
N ASP A 88 -32.89 -0.37 -52.49
CA ASP A 88 -34.24 -0.71 -53.01
C ASP A 88 -34.30 -2.22 -53.45
N ALA A 89 -35.48 -2.64 -53.91
CA ALA A 89 -35.72 -4.01 -54.36
C ALA A 89 -34.84 -4.44 -55.56
N ASN A 90 -34.26 -3.48 -56.28
CA ASN A 90 -33.36 -3.70 -57.43
C ASN A 90 -31.89 -3.55 -57.05
N GLY A 91 -31.55 -3.39 -55.73
CA GLY A 91 -30.20 -3.21 -55.23
C GLY A 91 -29.61 -1.80 -55.48
N LYS A 92 -30.43 -0.82 -55.85
CA LYS A 92 -30.01 0.58 -56.03
C LYS A 92 -30.09 1.34 -54.74
N ALA A 93 -29.22 2.35 -54.61
CA ALA A 93 -29.20 3.18 -53.42
C ALA A 93 -30.51 3.99 -53.25
N THR A 94 -31.04 3.96 -52.06
CA THR A 94 -32.16 4.83 -51.68
C THR A 94 -31.68 6.27 -51.45
N PRO A 95 -32.58 7.26 -51.53
CA PRO A 95 -32.23 8.66 -51.17
C PRO A 95 -31.65 8.78 -49.77
N ALA A 96 -32.02 7.92 -48.85
CA ALA A 96 -31.48 7.87 -47.48
C ALA A 96 -30.00 7.48 -47.47
N LEU A 97 -29.62 6.46 -48.25
CA LEU A 97 -28.23 6.06 -48.37
C LEU A 97 -27.36 7.12 -49.05
N LEU A 98 -27.87 7.71 -50.16
CA LEU A 98 -27.16 8.78 -50.88
C LEU A 98 -26.95 10.01 -49.98
N LYS A 99 -27.96 10.41 -49.22
CA LYS A 99 -27.84 11.49 -48.25
C LYS A 99 -26.83 11.19 -47.14
N LYS A 100 -26.75 9.93 -46.69
CA LYS A 100 -25.78 9.52 -45.72
C LYS A 100 -24.34 9.54 -46.28
N LEU A 101 -24.15 9.08 -47.51
CA LEU A 101 -22.87 9.15 -48.20
C LEU A 101 -22.42 10.59 -48.46
N GLN A 102 -23.34 11.48 -48.85
CA GLN A 102 -23.07 12.92 -48.98
C GLN A 102 -22.69 13.57 -47.64
N SER A 103 -23.31 13.15 -46.56
CA SER A 103 -22.94 13.65 -45.22
C SER A 103 -21.54 13.21 -44.78
N LEU A 104 -20.94 12.25 -45.47
CA LEU A 104 -19.56 11.78 -45.28
C LEU A 104 -18.55 12.47 -46.23
N GLY A 105 -18.98 13.54 -46.93
CA GLY A 105 -18.13 14.34 -47.79
C GLY A 105 -18.02 13.87 -49.25
N LEU A 106 -18.83 12.86 -49.66
CA LEU A 106 -18.91 12.43 -51.06
C LEU A 106 -19.86 13.33 -51.86
N ASP A 107 -19.46 13.78 -53.02
CA ASP A 107 -20.38 14.43 -53.95
C ASP A 107 -21.39 13.42 -54.55
N LEU A 108 -22.40 13.88 -55.28
CA LEU A 108 -23.44 12.98 -55.77
C LEU A 108 -22.93 11.87 -56.72
N SER A 109 -21.97 12.20 -57.57
CA SER A 109 -21.39 11.23 -58.52
C SER A 109 -20.49 10.23 -57.80
N SER A 110 -19.70 10.66 -56.85
CA SER A 110 -18.90 9.83 -55.98
C SER A 110 -19.75 8.96 -55.05
N ALA A 111 -20.86 9.45 -54.57
CA ALA A 111 -21.81 8.70 -53.75
C ALA A 111 -22.47 7.55 -54.50
N GLU A 112 -22.90 7.80 -55.75
CA GLU A 112 -23.47 6.77 -56.64
C GLU A 112 -22.41 5.72 -57.01
N SER A 113 -21.18 6.11 -57.27
CA SER A 113 -20.05 5.21 -57.53
C SER A 113 -19.68 4.36 -56.30
N ALA A 114 -19.75 4.94 -55.10
CA ALA A 114 -19.44 4.24 -53.86
C ALA A 114 -20.41 3.13 -53.50
N VAL A 115 -21.63 3.10 -54.07
CA VAL A 115 -22.63 2.05 -53.81
C VAL A 115 -22.14 0.69 -54.26
N SER A 116 -21.37 0.63 -55.37
CA SER A 116 -20.76 -0.61 -55.86
C SER A 116 -19.64 -1.17 -54.98
N GLN A 117 -19.10 -0.32 -54.05
CA GLN A 117 -18.02 -0.69 -53.13
C GLN A 117 -18.54 -0.99 -51.71
N LEU A 118 -19.89 -0.94 -51.51
CA LEU A 118 -20.44 -1.23 -50.20
C LEU A 118 -20.35 -2.70 -49.87
N LYS A 119 -19.93 -3.04 -48.68
CA LYS A 119 -20.00 -4.39 -48.12
C LYS A 119 -21.32 -4.55 -47.38
N ASN A 120 -22.01 -5.64 -47.61
CA ASN A 120 -23.19 -6.02 -46.83
C ASN A 120 -22.80 -7.18 -45.92
N ASP A 121 -22.75 -6.90 -44.63
CA ASP A 121 -22.50 -7.88 -43.59
C ASP A 121 -23.67 -7.90 -42.59
N ASN A 122 -24.24 -9.09 -42.41
CA ASN A 122 -25.39 -9.28 -41.52
C ASN A 122 -26.53 -8.28 -41.74
N ASN A 123 -26.91 -8.05 -43.00
CA ASN A 123 -27.95 -7.10 -43.41
C ASN A 123 -27.64 -5.62 -43.04
N THR A 124 -26.38 -5.28 -42.88
CA THR A 124 -25.89 -3.91 -42.62
C THR A 124 -24.88 -3.51 -43.69
N LEU A 125 -25.04 -2.32 -44.25
CA LEU A 125 -24.13 -1.76 -45.23
C LEU A 125 -22.95 -1.07 -44.53
N PHE A 126 -21.75 -1.37 -45.03
CA PHE A 126 -20.50 -0.75 -44.62
C PHE A 126 -19.81 -0.16 -45.86
N LEU A 127 -19.16 0.97 -45.65
CA LEU A 127 -18.27 1.62 -46.63
C LEU A 127 -16.85 1.50 -46.13
N ASP A 128 -15.99 0.86 -46.89
CA ASP A 128 -14.55 0.89 -46.63
C ASP A 128 -14.01 2.24 -47.17
N ALA A 129 -13.63 3.09 -46.24
CA ALA A 129 -13.06 4.39 -46.55
C ALA A 129 -11.62 4.48 -45.99
N LEU A 130 -10.75 5.12 -46.71
CA LEU A 130 -9.43 5.47 -46.20
C LEU A 130 -9.58 6.70 -45.30
N GLN A 131 -9.50 6.49 -43.99
CA GLN A 131 -9.48 7.59 -43.03
C GLN A 131 -8.06 8.13 -42.97
N ALA A 132 -7.90 9.40 -43.33
CA ALA A 132 -6.60 10.08 -43.23
C ALA A 132 -6.10 10.08 -41.78
N GLY A 133 -4.83 9.76 -41.59
CA GLY A 133 -4.17 9.82 -40.30
C GLY A 133 -4.18 11.25 -39.73
N VAL A 134 -4.26 11.37 -38.42
CA VAL A 134 -4.26 12.67 -37.72
C VAL A 134 -2.90 13.37 -37.90
N SER A 135 -2.88 14.66 -38.12
CA SER A 135 -1.67 15.47 -38.13
C SER A 135 -1.06 15.63 -36.74
N LEU A 136 0.25 15.82 -36.63
CA LEU A 136 0.90 16.04 -35.33
C LEU A 136 0.35 17.27 -34.60
N PRO A 137 0.10 18.44 -35.22
CA PRO A 137 -0.47 19.58 -34.53
C PRO A 137 -1.84 19.27 -33.90
N ASP A 138 -2.75 18.65 -34.65
CA ASP A 138 -4.08 18.31 -34.16
C ASP A 138 -4.02 17.23 -33.06
N GLY A 139 -3.21 16.20 -33.28
CA GLY A 139 -3.03 15.12 -32.34
C GLY A 139 -2.34 15.57 -31.05
N LEU A 140 -1.38 16.46 -31.12
CA LEU A 140 -0.68 17.01 -29.97
C LEU A 140 -1.57 17.98 -29.17
N GLN A 141 -2.39 18.80 -29.85
CA GLN A 141 -3.38 19.65 -29.16
C GLN A 141 -4.30 18.79 -28.30
N LYS A 142 -4.87 17.76 -28.90
CA LYS A 142 -5.73 16.80 -28.15
C LYS A 142 -4.99 16.14 -26.99
N ALA A 143 -3.74 15.69 -27.21
CA ALA A 143 -2.95 15.05 -26.18
C ALA A 143 -2.64 16.01 -25.02
N LEU A 144 -2.35 17.27 -25.30
CA LEU A 144 -2.11 18.30 -24.28
C LEU A 144 -3.37 18.61 -23.46
N ASP A 145 -4.53 18.74 -24.12
CA ASP A 145 -5.80 18.95 -23.43
C ASP A 145 -6.15 17.79 -22.50
N GLU A 146 -5.94 16.55 -22.96
CA GLU A 146 -6.10 15.35 -22.14
C GLU A 146 -5.10 15.30 -20.97
N ALA A 147 -3.85 15.65 -21.20
CA ALA A 147 -2.83 15.67 -20.15
C ALA A 147 -3.20 16.66 -19.05
N LEU A 148 -3.56 17.89 -19.42
CA LEU A 148 -3.97 18.91 -18.45
C LEU A 148 -5.22 18.52 -17.66
N ALA A 149 -6.20 17.89 -18.31
CA ALA A 149 -7.44 17.44 -17.66
C ALA A 149 -7.23 16.27 -16.67
N LYS A 150 -6.22 15.41 -16.91
CA LYS A 150 -5.94 14.20 -16.12
C LYS A 150 -4.84 14.38 -15.09
N LEU A 151 -4.21 15.55 -14.98
CA LEU A 151 -3.19 15.80 -13.96
C LEU A 151 -3.75 15.59 -12.55
N PRO A 152 -3.04 14.89 -11.66
CA PRO A 152 -3.44 14.69 -10.27
C PRO A 152 -3.18 15.95 -9.43
N ILE A 153 -3.88 17.04 -9.75
CA ILE A 153 -3.73 18.35 -9.12
C ILE A 153 -4.36 18.31 -7.72
N PRO A 154 -3.59 18.53 -6.63
CA PRO A 154 -4.12 18.46 -5.28
C PRO A 154 -5.08 19.61 -4.96
N LYS A 155 -4.84 20.78 -5.54
CA LYS A 155 -5.68 21.96 -5.40
C LYS A 155 -5.60 22.82 -6.67
N VAL A 156 -6.75 23.06 -7.28
CA VAL A 156 -6.89 23.93 -8.44
C VAL A 156 -7.09 25.37 -7.96
N MET A 157 -6.46 26.31 -8.65
CA MET A 157 -6.74 27.75 -8.52
C MET A 157 -7.24 28.33 -9.83
N THR A 158 -8.06 29.37 -9.74
CA THR A 158 -8.51 30.16 -10.88
C THR A 158 -7.68 31.42 -10.96
N TYR A 159 -7.18 31.76 -12.14
CA TYR A 159 -6.49 33.04 -12.37
C TYR A 159 -6.94 33.68 -13.68
N GLN A 160 -6.85 35.00 -13.73
CA GLN A 160 -7.28 35.81 -14.87
C GLN A 160 -6.14 35.90 -15.88
N LEU A 161 -6.50 35.81 -17.18
CA LEU A 161 -5.55 36.03 -18.27
C LEU A 161 -5.26 37.51 -18.50
N ALA A 162 -4.24 37.80 -19.30
CA ALA A 162 -3.79 39.16 -19.59
C ALA A 162 -4.84 40.03 -20.32
N ASP A 163 -5.86 39.41 -20.92
CA ASP A 163 -7.01 40.13 -21.56
C ASP A 163 -7.93 40.82 -20.55
N GLY A 164 -7.79 40.50 -19.26
CA GLY A 164 -8.59 41.07 -18.18
C GLY A 164 -10.02 40.52 -18.05
N TRP A 165 -10.43 39.56 -18.90
CA TRP A 165 -11.78 38.98 -18.96
C TRP A 165 -11.80 37.46 -18.85
N SER A 166 -10.90 36.80 -19.51
CA SER A 166 -10.83 35.33 -19.51
C SER A 166 -10.15 34.80 -18.26
N SER A 167 -10.63 33.68 -17.75
CA SER A 167 -10.04 32.98 -16.62
C SER A 167 -9.77 31.54 -16.97
N VAL A 168 -8.70 30.98 -16.41
CA VAL A 168 -8.34 29.58 -16.53
C VAL A 168 -8.13 28.94 -15.16
N ASN A 169 -8.31 27.63 -15.12
CA ASN A 169 -8.14 26.81 -13.93
C ASN A 169 -6.89 25.96 -14.08
N PHE A 170 -5.92 26.12 -13.18
CA PHE A 170 -4.73 25.26 -13.14
C PHE A 170 -4.15 25.23 -11.72
N VAL A 171 -3.11 24.45 -11.51
CA VAL A 171 -2.45 24.33 -10.19
C VAL A 171 -1.70 25.59 -9.80
N ARG A 172 -1.12 26.31 -10.77
CA ARG A 172 -0.41 27.61 -10.66
C ARG A 172 -0.53 28.37 -11.97
N PRO A 173 -0.34 29.70 -11.97
CA PRO A 173 -0.30 30.47 -13.21
C PRO A 173 0.77 29.95 -14.17
N ALA A 174 0.37 29.77 -15.42
CA ALA A 174 1.26 29.34 -16.51
C ALA A 174 1.70 30.57 -17.30
N HIS A 175 2.99 30.61 -17.68
CA HIS A 175 3.64 31.76 -18.31
C HIS A 175 4.30 31.42 -19.65
N GLY A 176 4.50 30.16 -19.98
CA GLY A 176 5.13 29.72 -21.23
C GLY A 176 4.70 28.33 -21.65
N LEU A 177 4.62 28.14 -22.96
CA LEU A 177 4.39 26.84 -23.59
C LEU A 177 5.44 26.62 -24.68
N VAL A 178 6.20 25.55 -24.59
CA VAL A 178 7.10 25.09 -25.63
C VAL A 178 6.54 23.84 -26.28
N ALA A 179 6.52 23.81 -27.61
CA ALA A 179 6.17 22.61 -28.35
C ALA A 179 7.03 22.53 -29.61
N MET A 180 7.90 21.53 -29.68
CA MET A 180 8.86 21.37 -30.76
C MET A 180 8.89 19.94 -31.27
N HIS A 181 8.98 19.78 -32.62
CA HIS A 181 9.23 18.52 -33.29
C HIS A 181 10.57 18.61 -34.02
N GLY A 182 11.60 18.02 -33.46
CA GLY A 182 12.99 18.30 -33.85
C GLY A 182 13.36 19.77 -33.56
N SER A 183 13.63 20.54 -34.58
CA SER A 183 13.91 21.99 -34.50
C SER A 183 12.72 22.88 -34.88
N SER A 184 11.58 22.28 -35.25
CA SER A 184 10.39 23.03 -35.70
C SER A 184 9.40 23.21 -34.58
N VAL A 185 8.87 24.42 -34.43
CA VAL A 185 7.78 24.71 -33.48
C VAL A 185 6.48 24.13 -34.03
N ILE A 186 5.72 23.43 -33.17
CA ILE A 186 4.35 22.94 -33.46
C ILE A 186 3.37 23.90 -32.84
N SER A 187 2.43 24.43 -33.66
CA SER A 187 1.43 25.38 -33.21
C SER A 187 0.31 24.67 -32.41
N ILE A 188 0.33 24.85 -31.10
CA ILE A 188 -0.71 24.41 -30.15
C ILE A 188 -0.93 25.50 -29.10
N SER A 189 -2.02 25.39 -28.34
CA SER A 189 -2.34 26.37 -27.31
C SER A 189 -2.85 25.68 -26.02
N ALA A 190 -2.57 26.28 -24.88
CA ALA A 190 -3.11 25.85 -23.60
C ALA A 190 -3.10 26.99 -22.58
N LEU A 191 -4.10 27.05 -21.70
CA LEU A 191 -4.18 28.00 -20.60
C LEU A 191 -3.99 29.47 -21.02
N GLY A 192 -4.46 29.82 -22.23
CA GLY A 192 -4.30 31.16 -22.82
C GLY A 192 -2.93 31.44 -23.44
N LEU A 193 -2.05 30.44 -23.53
CA LEU A 193 -0.71 30.54 -24.12
C LEU A 193 -0.65 29.91 -25.50
N GLN A 194 0.19 30.47 -26.37
CA GLN A 194 0.57 29.89 -27.66
C GLN A 194 1.97 29.26 -27.53
N SER A 195 2.18 28.16 -28.21
CA SER A 195 3.45 27.47 -28.21
C SER A 195 4.56 28.27 -28.93
N SER A 196 5.77 28.12 -28.41
CA SER A 196 6.99 28.68 -28.97
C SER A 196 8.15 27.70 -28.75
N ASN A 197 9.37 28.16 -28.98
CA ASN A 197 10.62 27.49 -28.59
C ASN A 197 11.36 28.24 -27.48
N ILE A 198 10.69 29.14 -26.77
CA ILE A 198 11.28 30.03 -25.76
C ILE A 198 10.89 29.55 -24.37
N THR A 199 11.90 29.36 -23.51
CA THR A 199 11.71 29.08 -22.07
C THR A 199 12.59 30.00 -21.21
N HIS A 200 12.57 29.80 -19.91
CA HIS A 200 13.33 30.59 -18.94
C HIS A 200 14.25 29.68 -18.12
N GLY A 201 15.40 30.18 -17.75
CA GLY A 201 16.32 29.51 -16.84
C GLY A 201 15.99 29.79 -15.36
N HIS A 202 16.93 29.45 -14.51
CA HIS A 202 16.91 29.76 -13.09
C HIS A 202 16.79 31.26 -12.85
N ARG A 203 15.91 31.66 -11.93
CA ARG A 203 15.56 33.09 -11.71
C ARG A 203 16.76 33.99 -11.42
N PHE A 204 17.79 33.47 -10.73
CA PHE A 204 18.93 34.24 -10.27
C PHE A 204 20.27 33.83 -10.86
N GLU A 205 20.40 32.61 -11.41
CA GLU A 205 21.69 32.04 -11.83
C GLU A 205 21.77 31.71 -13.31
N ALA A 206 20.70 31.89 -14.09
CA ALA A 206 20.74 31.72 -15.52
C ALA A 206 21.70 32.72 -16.16
N LYS A 207 22.50 32.26 -17.13
CA LYS A 207 23.40 33.12 -17.91
C LYS A 207 22.64 34.15 -18.74
N VAL A 208 21.45 33.73 -19.20
CA VAL A 208 20.53 34.57 -19.98
C VAL A 208 19.09 34.40 -19.41
N PRO A 209 18.31 35.49 -19.35
CA PRO A 209 16.96 35.41 -18.75
C PRO A 209 16.01 34.56 -19.60
N THR A 210 16.21 34.48 -20.89
CA THR A 210 15.38 33.79 -21.87
C THR A 210 16.23 32.82 -22.69
N ILE A 211 15.79 31.58 -22.81
CA ILE A 211 16.50 30.51 -23.52
C ILE A 211 15.68 30.11 -24.74
N THR A 212 16.28 30.24 -25.92
CA THR A 212 15.72 29.71 -27.16
C THR A 212 16.17 28.27 -27.35
N ILE A 213 15.25 27.32 -27.27
CA ILE A 213 15.54 25.90 -27.49
C ILE A 213 15.77 25.67 -28.97
N ASN A 214 16.95 25.14 -29.31
CA ASN A 214 17.36 24.94 -30.71
C ASN A 214 16.78 23.64 -31.30
N HIS A 215 16.67 22.61 -30.49
CA HIS A 215 16.17 21.28 -30.87
C HIS A 215 15.57 20.58 -29.68
N ALA A 216 14.57 19.76 -29.90
CA ALA A 216 13.91 18.99 -28.81
C ALA A 216 14.93 18.22 -27.96
N ASP A 217 15.94 17.63 -28.54
CA ASP A 217 16.99 16.84 -27.85
C ASP A 217 17.97 17.67 -27.03
N SER A 218 18.12 18.96 -27.35
CA SER A 218 19.05 19.84 -26.63
C SER A 218 18.48 20.45 -25.36
N TYR A 219 17.20 20.21 -25.08
CA TYR A 219 16.44 20.85 -24.00
C TYR A 219 17.10 20.75 -22.62
N ALA A 220 17.36 19.55 -22.17
CA ALA A 220 17.91 19.33 -20.80
C ALA A 220 19.33 19.92 -20.68
N GLU A 221 20.16 19.78 -21.73
CA GLU A 221 21.52 20.31 -21.74
C GLU A 221 21.55 21.84 -21.82
N GLN A 222 20.71 22.47 -22.67
CA GLN A 222 20.60 23.92 -22.74
C GLN A 222 20.07 24.50 -21.41
N LEU A 223 19.10 23.88 -20.79
CA LEU A 223 18.65 24.30 -19.45
C LEU A 223 19.77 24.21 -18.41
N LYS A 224 20.60 23.17 -18.46
CA LYS A 224 21.71 22.97 -17.53
C LYS A 224 22.83 23.98 -17.75
N THR A 225 23.24 24.20 -19.00
CA THR A 225 24.42 25.02 -19.36
C THR A 225 24.13 26.52 -19.40
N ASP A 226 22.99 26.92 -19.92
CA ASP A 226 22.61 28.33 -20.10
C ASP A 226 21.57 28.76 -19.04
N GLY A 227 20.69 27.83 -18.66
CA GLY A 227 19.62 28.08 -17.72
C GLY A 227 19.97 27.86 -16.26
N ALA A 228 21.07 27.20 -15.94
CA ALA A 228 21.40 26.81 -14.57
C ALA A 228 20.30 25.96 -13.89
N VAL A 229 19.66 25.05 -14.65
CA VAL A 229 18.57 24.20 -14.21
C VAL A 229 18.86 22.74 -14.53
N ILE A 230 18.77 21.87 -13.52
CA ILE A 230 18.75 20.42 -13.73
C ILE A 230 17.29 20.02 -13.95
N ALA A 231 16.89 19.80 -15.21
CA ALA A 231 15.49 19.57 -15.57
C ALA A 231 14.95 18.22 -15.07
N SER A 232 15.78 17.16 -15.13
CA SER A 232 15.41 15.82 -14.66
C SER A 232 15.26 15.80 -13.14
N PHE A 233 14.09 15.35 -12.65
CA PHE A 233 13.86 15.18 -11.22
C PHE A 233 14.83 14.14 -10.62
N ALA A 234 15.02 13.00 -11.29
CA ALA A 234 15.90 11.93 -10.84
C ALA A 234 17.38 12.36 -10.78
N GLU A 235 17.88 13.06 -11.82
CA GLU A 235 19.25 13.58 -11.80
C GLU A 235 19.45 14.61 -10.70
N ARG A 236 18.49 15.51 -10.50
CA ARG A 236 18.54 16.53 -9.46
C ARG A 236 18.50 15.90 -8.05
N LYS A 237 17.66 14.88 -7.84
CA LYS A 237 17.64 14.09 -6.60
C LYS A 237 18.99 13.41 -6.34
N ALA A 238 19.57 12.77 -7.35
CA ALA A 238 20.87 12.12 -7.25
C ALA A 238 22.00 13.13 -6.94
N GLU A 239 21.96 14.31 -7.55
CA GLU A 239 22.95 15.36 -7.30
C GLU A 239 22.83 15.91 -5.86
N ILE A 240 21.62 16.12 -5.34
CA ILE A 240 21.41 16.51 -3.95
C ILE A 240 21.95 15.43 -3.00
N ALA A 241 21.61 14.16 -3.20
CA ALA A 241 22.11 13.05 -2.39
C ALA A 241 23.64 12.97 -2.39
N ARG A 242 24.27 13.14 -3.56
CA ARG A 242 25.72 13.17 -3.70
C ARG A 242 26.35 14.33 -2.90
N GLN A 243 25.77 15.52 -2.99
CA GLN A 243 26.27 16.70 -2.27
C GLN A 243 26.07 16.56 -0.76
N LEU A 244 24.92 16.06 -0.30
CA LEU A 244 24.64 15.79 1.12
C LEU A 244 25.67 14.83 1.70
N THR A 245 25.91 13.70 1.03
CA THR A 245 26.89 12.70 1.45
C THR A 245 28.30 13.28 1.49
N ALA A 246 28.70 14.02 0.47
CA ALA A 246 30.04 14.64 0.42
C ALA A 246 30.25 15.73 1.49
N ALA A 247 29.22 16.53 1.77
CA ALA A 247 29.27 17.55 2.81
C ALA A 247 29.34 16.95 4.22
N ALA A 248 28.54 15.93 4.50
CA ALA A 248 28.55 15.21 5.76
C ALA A 248 29.88 14.46 6.00
N ALA A 249 30.42 13.79 4.98
CA ALA A 249 31.70 13.09 5.06
C ALA A 249 32.88 14.00 5.46
N LYS A 250 32.90 15.27 4.99
CA LYS A 250 33.91 16.27 5.42
C LYS A 250 33.88 16.56 6.92
N GLN A 251 32.78 16.25 7.59
CA GLN A 251 32.59 16.41 9.02
C GLN A 251 32.74 15.09 9.79
N ASN A 252 33.02 13.98 9.12
CA ASN A 252 32.94 12.59 9.65
C ASN A 252 31.56 12.24 10.21
N LEU A 253 30.50 12.75 9.60
CA LEU A 253 29.10 12.60 9.99
C LEU A 253 28.31 11.97 8.86
N LYS A 254 27.04 11.61 9.14
CA LYS A 254 26.08 11.10 8.15
C LYS A 254 24.80 11.94 8.19
N PRO A 255 24.20 12.29 7.04
CA PRO A 255 22.87 12.89 7.06
C PRO A 255 21.84 11.85 7.49
N ILE A 256 20.70 12.30 8.03
CA ILE A 256 19.56 11.41 8.23
C ILE A 256 19.15 10.76 6.90
N ASP A 257 18.71 9.51 6.97
CA ASP A 257 18.14 8.78 5.83
C ASP A 257 16.64 9.05 5.76
N ASP A 258 16.22 9.90 4.82
CA ASP A 258 14.81 10.28 4.62
C ASP A 258 14.54 10.58 3.15
N ASP A 259 14.08 9.56 2.44
CA ASP A 259 13.79 9.66 1.00
C ASP A 259 12.63 10.62 0.70
N ALA A 260 11.65 10.70 1.60
CA ALA A 260 10.52 11.61 1.45
C ALA A 260 10.93 13.08 1.59
N LEU A 261 11.85 13.38 2.53
CA LEU A 261 12.45 14.71 2.67
C LEU A 261 13.29 15.04 1.43
N LEU A 262 14.08 14.08 0.94
CA LEU A 262 14.90 14.25 -0.25
C LEU A 262 14.03 14.54 -1.49
N ASP A 263 12.92 13.84 -1.67
CA ASP A 263 11.95 14.12 -2.73
C ASP A 263 11.35 15.52 -2.61
N GLU A 264 10.92 15.90 -1.41
CA GLU A 264 10.34 17.23 -1.16
C GLU A 264 11.35 18.35 -1.44
N VAL A 265 12.60 18.19 -1.00
CA VAL A 265 13.67 19.17 -1.24
C VAL A 265 14.06 19.21 -2.73
N THR A 266 14.10 18.08 -3.40
CA THR A 266 14.32 18.02 -4.86
C THR A 266 13.26 18.83 -5.62
N ALA A 267 12.03 18.85 -5.10
CA ALA A 267 10.93 19.62 -5.68
C ALA A 267 10.96 21.12 -5.35
N LEU A 268 11.89 21.58 -4.50
CA LEU A 268 12.02 22.99 -4.12
C LEU A 268 13.15 23.72 -4.84
N VAL A 269 14.09 23.00 -5.45
CA VAL A 269 15.29 23.59 -6.05
C VAL A 269 15.42 23.19 -7.53
N GLU A 270 16.02 24.07 -8.34
CA GLU A 270 16.39 23.82 -9.73
C GLU A 270 17.90 23.61 -9.89
N ARG A 271 18.70 24.26 -9.00
CA ARG A 271 20.16 24.16 -8.94
C ARG A 271 20.61 23.96 -7.49
N PRO A 272 20.72 22.71 -7.04
CA PRO A 272 21.05 22.44 -5.66
C PRO A 272 22.49 22.83 -5.31
N ASN A 273 22.65 23.45 -4.14
CA ASN A 273 23.92 23.76 -3.50
C ASN A 273 23.81 23.47 -2.01
N VAL A 274 24.57 22.48 -1.51
CA VAL A 274 24.52 22.04 -0.14
C VAL A 274 25.47 22.84 0.74
N LEU A 275 24.94 23.44 1.80
CA LEU A 275 25.67 24.26 2.77
C LEU A 275 25.57 23.63 4.16
N LEU A 276 26.62 23.82 4.97
CA LEU A 276 26.67 23.35 6.37
C LEU A 276 26.26 24.49 7.30
N GLY A 277 25.25 24.27 8.11
CA GLY A 277 24.83 25.12 9.22
C GLY A 277 25.03 24.44 10.57
N GLN A 278 24.99 25.24 11.65
CA GLN A 278 25.11 24.76 13.02
C GLN A 278 24.19 25.51 13.96
N PHE A 279 23.90 24.90 15.10
CA PHE A 279 23.15 25.52 16.19
C PHE A 279 23.86 25.30 17.52
N GLU A 280 23.41 25.96 18.56
CA GLU A 280 24.02 25.91 19.90
C GLU A 280 23.83 24.54 20.55
N GLU A 281 24.90 23.96 21.12
CA GLU A 281 24.92 22.61 21.70
C GLU A 281 23.91 22.41 22.84
N ILE A 282 23.47 23.49 23.49
CA ILE A 282 22.48 23.41 24.57
C ILE A 282 21.15 22.80 24.15
N TYR A 283 20.80 22.89 22.85
CA TYR A 283 19.57 22.30 22.36
C TYR A 283 19.66 20.77 22.27
N LEU A 284 20.86 20.17 22.26
CA LEU A 284 21.06 18.72 22.28
C LEU A 284 20.62 18.04 23.59
N GLU A 285 20.24 18.81 24.62
CA GLU A 285 19.56 18.29 25.80
C GLU A 285 18.12 17.82 25.53
N VAL A 286 17.51 18.32 24.44
CA VAL A 286 16.18 17.89 23.97
C VAL A 286 16.32 16.58 23.22
N PRO A 287 15.37 15.64 23.36
CA PRO A 287 15.36 14.40 22.57
C PRO A 287 15.60 14.66 21.09
N GLN A 288 16.49 13.87 20.50
CA GLN A 288 16.91 14.10 19.10
C GLN A 288 15.74 14.02 18.12
N GLU A 289 14.73 13.20 18.39
CA GLU A 289 13.55 13.04 17.54
C GLU A 289 12.77 14.36 17.42
N CYS A 290 12.71 15.15 18.50
CA CYS A 290 12.09 16.48 18.49
C CYS A 290 12.85 17.45 17.58
N LEU A 291 14.19 17.51 17.75
CA LEU A 291 15.03 18.42 16.97
C LEU A 291 15.06 18.02 15.49
N ILE A 292 15.16 16.72 15.20
CA ILE A 292 15.11 16.18 13.83
C ILE A 292 13.78 16.57 13.19
N LEU A 293 12.65 16.32 13.88
CA LEU A 293 11.33 16.64 13.35
C LEU A 293 11.18 18.14 13.09
N THR A 294 11.59 18.99 14.04
CA THR A 294 11.56 20.45 13.91
C THR A 294 12.32 20.91 12.66
N MET A 295 13.55 20.43 12.48
CA MET A 295 14.38 20.82 11.33
C MET A 295 13.81 20.31 10.00
N LYS A 296 13.28 19.07 9.96
CA LYS A 296 12.67 18.46 8.76
C LYS A 296 11.35 19.12 8.39
N ALA A 297 10.42 19.19 9.33
CA ALA A 297 9.05 19.59 9.05
C ALA A 297 8.97 21.06 8.60
N ASN A 298 9.64 21.94 9.33
CA ASN A 298 9.51 23.38 9.12
C ASN A 298 10.48 23.93 8.07
N GLN A 299 11.75 23.49 8.09
CA GLN A 299 12.81 24.11 7.30
C GLN A 299 13.42 23.21 6.23
N LYS A 300 13.03 21.93 6.17
CA LYS A 300 13.53 20.97 5.17
C LYS A 300 15.05 20.76 5.24
N TYR A 301 15.65 20.89 6.43
CA TYR A 301 17.05 20.63 6.66
C TYR A 301 17.32 19.14 6.84
N PHE A 302 18.58 18.74 6.60
CA PHE A 302 19.10 17.40 6.86
C PHE A 302 20.01 17.43 8.09
N PRO A 303 19.50 17.07 9.28
CA PRO A 303 20.32 16.90 10.48
C PRO A 303 21.44 15.90 10.28
N LEU A 304 22.58 16.13 10.94
CA LEU A 304 23.75 15.26 10.86
C LEU A 304 23.90 14.42 12.11
N LEU A 305 24.11 13.12 11.89
CA LEU A 305 24.29 12.11 12.94
C LEU A 305 25.78 11.69 13.01
N ASP A 306 26.24 11.37 14.21
CA ASP A 306 27.54 10.75 14.43
C ASP A 306 27.53 9.25 14.04
N SER A 307 28.67 8.57 14.25
CA SER A 307 28.85 7.14 13.97
C SER A 307 27.93 6.22 14.78
N ASN A 308 27.41 6.69 15.91
CA ASN A 308 26.51 5.97 16.79
C ASN A 308 25.02 6.28 16.51
N GLY A 309 24.73 7.08 15.48
CA GLY A 309 23.37 7.51 15.16
C GLY A 309 22.83 8.61 16.08
N LYS A 310 23.71 9.27 16.87
CA LYS A 310 23.31 10.37 17.74
C LYS A 310 23.36 11.71 16.97
N LEU A 311 22.34 12.54 17.17
CA LEU A 311 22.24 13.87 16.58
C LEU A 311 23.41 14.76 17.06
N THR A 312 24.01 15.48 16.12
CA THR A 312 25.00 16.53 16.39
C THR A 312 24.35 17.91 16.24
N ASN A 313 25.08 18.95 16.63
CA ASN A 313 24.61 20.34 16.45
C ASN A 313 24.79 20.89 15.03
N LYS A 314 24.95 20.00 14.03
CA LYS A 314 25.17 20.34 12.63
C LYS A 314 24.03 19.85 11.74
N PHE A 315 23.74 20.61 10.71
CA PHE A 315 22.71 20.25 9.73
C PHE A 315 23.10 20.76 8.34
N LEU A 316 22.53 20.15 7.30
CA LEU A 316 22.75 20.54 5.92
C LEU A 316 21.52 21.27 5.38
N ILE A 317 21.81 22.32 4.62
CA ILE A 317 20.85 23.19 3.93
C ILE A 317 21.01 22.93 2.45
N VAL A 318 19.91 22.68 1.74
CA VAL A 318 19.93 22.61 0.26
C VAL A 318 19.44 23.96 -0.26
N SER A 319 20.40 24.78 -0.65
CA SER A 319 20.14 26.09 -1.25
C SER A 319 19.84 25.95 -2.75
N ASN A 320 18.97 26.81 -3.27
CA ASN A 320 18.70 26.90 -4.73
C ASN A 320 19.63 27.89 -5.43
N ILE A 321 20.60 28.47 -4.71
CA ILE A 321 21.57 29.43 -5.27
C ILE A 321 22.97 29.09 -4.79
N THR A 322 23.97 29.53 -5.56
CA THR A 322 25.40 29.39 -5.26
C THR A 322 26.04 30.80 -5.14
N PRO A 323 25.80 31.53 -4.04
CA PRO A 323 26.34 32.87 -3.89
C PRO A 323 27.87 32.81 -3.75
N SER A 324 28.54 33.92 -4.10
CA SER A 324 29.99 34.08 -3.92
C SER A 324 30.39 34.04 -2.44
N ASP A 325 29.51 34.54 -1.53
CA ASP A 325 29.63 34.40 -0.10
C ASP A 325 28.42 33.69 0.48
N SER A 326 28.62 32.43 0.88
CA SER A 326 27.58 31.59 1.47
C SER A 326 27.26 31.93 2.93
N SER A 327 28.07 32.76 3.61
CA SER A 327 27.91 33.06 5.03
C SER A 327 26.56 33.70 5.35
N PHE A 328 26.05 34.55 4.46
CA PHE A 328 24.72 35.17 4.62
C PHE A 328 23.58 34.16 4.55
N VAL A 329 23.67 33.17 3.62
CA VAL A 329 22.67 32.11 3.51
C VAL A 329 22.72 31.20 4.72
N ILE A 330 23.93 30.78 5.15
CA ILE A 330 24.13 29.95 6.35
C ILE A 330 23.59 30.66 7.58
N GLY A 331 24.07 31.87 7.88
CA GLY A 331 23.66 32.63 9.05
C GLY A 331 22.17 33.01 9.04
N GLY A 332 21.57 33.19 7.85
CA GLY A 332 20.11 33.34 7.68
C GLY A 332 19.36 32.12 8.15
N ASN A 333 19.76 30.93 7.70
CA ASN A 333 19.12 29.67 8.09
C ASN A 333 19.35 29.30 9.55
N GLU A 334 20.55 29.55 10.11
CA GLU A 334 20.83 29.38 11.55
C GLU A 334 19.96 30.29 12.42
N ARG A 335 19.72 31.53 12.00
CA ARG A 335 18.78 32.43 12.70
C ARG A 335 17.34 31.96 12.65
N VAL A 336 16.93 31.31 11.59
CA VAL A 336 15.55 30.79 11.45
C VAL A 336 15.34 29.51 12.26
N VAL A 337 16.33 28.62 12.33
CA VAL A 337 16.20 27.36 13.08
C VAL A 337 16.25 27.62 14.62
N ARG A 338 17.05 28.55 15.08
CA ARG A 338 17.27 28.82 16.53
C ARG A 338 15.97 29.03 17.33
N PRO A 339 15.02 29.90 16.95
CA PRO A 339 13.77 30.07 17.69
C PRO A 339 12.98 28.76 17.76
N ARG A 340 12.98 27.97 16.72
CA ARG A 340 12.26 26.68 16.67
C ARG A 340 12.84 25.65 17.64
N LEU A 341 14.18 25.59 17.72
CA LEU A 341 14.86 24.73 18.69
C LEU A 341 14.68 25.24 20.12
N ALA A 342 14.63 26.57 20.31
CA ALA A 342 14.34 27.18 21.60
C ALA A 342 12.91 26.86 22.06
N ASP A 343 11.92 26.92 21.19
CA ASP A 343 10.54 26.52 21.48
C ASP A 343 10.48 25.03 21.89
N ALA A 344 11.13 24.13 21.14
CA ALA A 344 11.21 22.72 21.49
C ALA A 344 11.85 22.49 22.86
N LYS A 345 12.96 23.20 23.18
CA LYS A 345 13.58 23.14 24.50
C LYS A 345 12.65 23.64 25.58
N PHE A 346 11.97 24.75 25.35
CA PHE A 346 11.02 25.33 26.30
C PHE A 346 9.88 24.32 26.61
N PHE A 347 9.25 23.75 25.63
CA PHE A 347 8.20 22.74 25.84
C PHE A 347 8.73 21.53 26.60
N PHE A 348 9.89 20.99 26.20
CA PHE A 348 10.52 19.88 26.89
C PHE A 348 10.79 20.16 28.35
N ASP A 349 11.32 21.34 28.67
CA ASP A 349 11.62 21.76 30.06
C ASP A 349 10.34 22.04 30.89
N GLN A 350 9.28 22.55 30.27
CA GLN A 350 7.99 22.74 30.94
C GLN A 350 7.29 21.39 31.22
N ASP A 351 7.32 20.51 30.26
CA ASP A 351 6.67 19.20 30.40
C ASP A 351 7.28 18.36 31.54
N ARG A 352 8.61 18.41 31.72
CA ARG A 352 9.31 17.70 32.80
C ARG A 352 9.00 18.20 34.23
N LYS A 353 8.33 19.34 34.36
CA LYS A 353 7.90 19.85 35.67
C LYS A 353 6.72 19.08 36.28
N LYS A 354 6.02 18.29 35.49
CA LYS A 354 4.87 17.49 35.88
C LYS A 354 5.06 16.03 35.45
N THR A 355 4.68 15.12 36.33
CA THR A 355 4.75 13.70 36.05
C THR A 355 3.69 13.28 35.02
N LEU A 356 3.95 12.18 34.28
CA LEU A 356 2.99 11.57 33.38
C LEU A 356 1.71 11.18 34.14
N GLU A 357 1.82 10.63 35.35
CA GLU A 357 0.69 10.26 36.19
C GLU A 357 -0.22 11.47 36.48
N SER A 358 0.35 12.63 36.79
CA SER A 358 -0.42 13.85 37.05
C SER A 358 -1.21 14.37 35.83
N ARG A 359 -0.89 13.87 34.63
CA ARG A 359 -1.53 14.27 33.38
C ARG A 359 -2.70 13.35 32.97
N ILE A 360 -2.84 12.19 33.60
CA ILE A 360 -3.87 11.20 33.27
C ILE A 360 -5.27 11.82 33.30
N ALA A 361 -5.61 12.59 34.33
CA ALA A 361 -6.90 13.28 34.43
C ALA A 361 -7.20 14.22 33.24
N GLY A 362 -6.16 14.68 32.52
CA GLY A 362 -6.32 15.47 31.31
C GLY A 362 -6.91 14.68 30.14
N LEU A 363 -6.72 13.36 30.12
CA LEU A 363 -7.22 12.48 29.06
C LEU A 363 -8.75 12.38 29.04
N ASP A 364 -9.43 12.67 30.14
CA ASP A 364 -10.90 12.71 30.19
C ASP A 364 -11.51 13.79 29.29
N LYS A 365 -10.72 14.83 28.99
CA LYS A 365 -11.10 15.94 28.11
C LYS A 365 -10.76 15.69 26.63
N VAL A 366 -9.98 14.66 26.34
CA VAL A 366 -9.60 14.28 24.98
C VAL A 366 -10.59 13.30 24.43
N VAL A 367 -11.36 13.71 23.43
CA VAL A 367 -12.37 12.84 22.79
C VAL A 367 -11.67 11.74 22.02
N TYR A 368 -12.00 10.46 22.31
CA TYR A 368 -11.56 9.33 21.51
C TYR A 368 -12.58 9.04 20.40
N HIS A 369 -13.83 8.81 20.78
CA HIS A 369 -14.92 8.57 19.83
C HIS A 369 -16.26 8.91 20.51
N ASN A 370 -17.19 9.50 19.73
CA ASN A 370 -18.48 9.97 20.28
C ASN A 370 -19.34 8.90 20.99
N LYS A 371 -19.18 7.61 20.63
CA LYS A 371 -19.88 6.49 21.28
C LYS A 371 -19.00 5.74 22.29
N LEU A 372 -17.66 5.77 22.13
CA LEU A 372 -16.72 5.04 22.98
C LEU A 372 -16.07 5.92 24.06
N GLY A 373 -16.43 7.21 24.10
CA GLY A 373 -16.04 8.13 25.13
C GLY A 373 -14.69 8.83 24.91
N SER A 374 -14.04 9.20 26.01
CA SER A 374 -12.77 9.91 26.08
C SER A 374 -11.56 8.99 25.98
N GLN A 375 -10.36 9.59 25.81
CA GLN A 375 -9.09 8.86 25.94
C GLN A 375 -8.87 8.32 27.36
N GLY A 376 -9.39 9.00 28.40
CA GLY A 376 -9.36 8.50 29.77
C GLY A 376 -10.12 7.19 29.92
N GLU A 377 -11.39 7.13 29.47
CA GLU A 377 -12.20 5.92 29.49
C GLU A 377 -11.57 4.79 28.65
N ARG A 378 -10.98 5.13 27.51
CA ARG A 378 -10.22 4.18 26.70
C ARG A 378 -9.00 3.63 27.42
N THR A 379 -8.25 4.50 28.11
CA THR A 379 -7.07 4.09 28.90
C THR A 379 -7.44 3.06 29.96
N GLU A 380 -8.56 3.22 30.67
CA GLU A 380 -9.00 2.24 31.66
C GLU A 380 -9.31 0.88 31.03
N ARG A 381 -9.94 0.84 29.85
CA ARG A 381 -10.15 -0.42 29.12
C ARG A 381 -8.85 -1.06 28.69
N VAL A 382 -7.92 -0.28 28.10
CA VAL A 382 -6.60 -0.77 27.67
C VAL A 382 -5.79 -1.31 28.84
N ARG A 383 -5.83 -0.66 30.01
CA ARG A 383 -5.20 -1.15 31.26
C ARG A 383 -5.72 -2.53 31.65
N ALA A 384 -7.04 -2.68 31.71
CA ALA A 384 -7.66 -3.96 32.09
C ALA A 384 -7.26 -5.08 31.12
N ILE A 385 -7.25 -4.80 29.82
CA ILE A 385 -6.84 -5.75 28.78
C ILE A 385 -5.35 -6.08 28.90
N ALA A 386 -4.48 -5.07 28.99
CA ALA A 386 -3.02 -5.26 29.07
C ALA A 386 -2.62 -6.07 30.30
N LYS A 387 -3.22 -5.75 31.44
CA LYS A 387 -3.04 -6.51 32.70
C LYS A 387 -3.43 -7.97 32.55
N ALA A 388 -4.61 -8.24 31.97
CA ALA A 388 -5.08 -9.61 31.76
C ALA A 388 -4.21 -10.41 30.79
N ILE A 389 -3.73 -9.77 29.71
CA ILE A 389 -2.77 -10.38 28.77
C ILE A 389 -1.45 -10.65 29.48
N GLY A 390 -0.92 -9.66 30.25
CA GLY A 390 0.31 -9.82 31.01
C GLY A 390 0.23 -10.97 32.03
N GLN A 391 -0.91 -11.14 32.69
CA GLN A 391 -1.18 -12.25 33.61
C GLN A 391 -1.06 -13.62 32.91
N GLN A 392 -1.60 -13.72 31.68
CA GLN A 392 -1.54 -14.96 30.89
C GLN A 392 -0.14 -15.27 30.36
N LEU A 393 0.63 -14.26 30.01
CA LEU A 393 1.93 -14.42 29.36
C LEU A 393 3.10 -14.50 30.32
N GLY A 394 3.03 -13.89 31.50
CA GLY A 394 4.19 -13.79 32.41
C GLY A 394 3.84 -13.59 33.87
N GLY A 395 2.56 -13.80 34.27
CA GLY A 395 2.13 -13.73 35.66
C GLY A 395 2.11 -12.32 36.25
N ASP A 396 2.08 -12.24 37.59
CA ASP A 396 1.82 -11.01 38.33
C ASP A 396 2.77 -9.85 38.03
N LYS A 397 4.05 -10.14 37.83
CA LYS A 397 5.05 -9.10 37.53
C LYS A 397 4.77 -8.43 36.19
N LEU A 398 4.58 -9.22 35.15
CA LEU A 398 4.30 -8.71 33.81
C LEU A 398 2.95 -8.01 33.76
N ALA A 399 1.95 -8.53 34.46
CA ALA A 399 0.65 -7.90 34.60
C ALA A 399 0.72 -6.50 35.23
N ALA A 400 1.49 -6.36 36.30
CA ALA A 400 1.68 -5.08 36.97
C ALA A 400 2.41 -4.06 36.08
N GLN A 401 3.48 -4.45 35.39
CA GLN A 401 4.21 -3.60 34.48
C GLN A 401 3.35 -3.19 33.27
N ALA A 402 2.57 -4.12 32.72
CA ALA A 402 1.66 -3.86 31.59
C ALA A 402 0.51 -2.89 32.01
N ASP A 403 -0.06 -3.05 33.20
CA ASP A 403 -1.04 -2.13 33.75
C ASP A 403 -0.47 -0.71 33.92
N GLN A 404 0.71 -0.58 34.52
CA GLN A 404 1.39 0.71 34.69
C GLN A 404 1.72 1.36 33.33
N ALA A 405 2.29 0.61 32.40
CA ALA A 405 2.62 1.13 31.08
C ALA A 405 1.35 1.56 30.32
N ALA A 406 0.29 0.79 30.37
CA ALA A 406 -0.99 1.13 29.72
C ALA A 406 -1.64 2.38 30.34
N GLN A 407 -1.52 2.57 31.65
CA GLN A 407 -1.99 3.76 32.36
C GLN A 407 -1.33 5.04 31.85
N LEU A 408 -0.02 4.98 31.58
CA LEU A 408 0.79 6.13 31.20
C LEU A 408 0.90 6.29 29.67
N ALA A 409 0.54 5.29 28.88
CA ALA A 409 0.81 5.23 27.45
C ALA A 409 0.27 6.40 26.62
N LYS A 410 -0.83 7.02 27.04
CA LYS A 410 -1.45 8.16 26.34
C LYS A 410 -1.28 9.49 27.11
N ALA A 411 -0.60 9.49 28.26
CA ALA A 411 -0.46 10.69 29.09
C ALA A 411 0.33 11.83 28.39
N ASP A 412 1.19 11.50 27.46
CA ASP A 412 1.94 12.48 26.67
C ASP A 412 1.07 13.25 25.64
N LEU A 413 -0.13 12.78 25.31
CA LEU A 413 -1.06 13.51 24.44
C LEU A 413 -1.49 14.87 25.01
N VAL A 414 -1.38 15.06 26.33
CA VAL A 414 -1.70 16.32 27.01
C VAL A 414 -0.46 17.08 27.46
N THR A 415 0.68 16.82 26.84
CA THR A 415 1.92 17.58 27.01
C THR A 415 2.01 18.71 25.97
N ASP A 416 2.77 19.76 26.28
CA ASP A 416 2.96 20.88 25.35
C ASP A 416 3.72 20.43 24.11
N MET A 417 4.73 19.54 24.28
CA MET A 417 5.53 19.02 23.18
C MET A 417 4.69 18.21 22.17
N VAL A 418 3.84 17.30 22.62
CA VAL A 418 3.00 16.49 21.73
C VAL A 418 1.84 17.33 21.18
N GLY A 419 1.38 18.34 21.90
CA GLY A 419 0.42 19.32 21.40
C GLY A 419 0.94 20.09 20.18
N GLU A 420 2.22 20.48 20.19
CA GLU A 420 2.87 21.14 19.05
C GLU A 420 3.33 20.15 17.98
N PHE A 421 3.83 18.98 18.38
CA PHE A 421 4.35 17.94 17.48
C PHE A 421 3.64 16.59 17.72
N PRO A 422 2.44 16.39 17.17
CA PRO A 422 1.65 15.15 17.36
C PRO A 422 2.37 13.87 16.93
N GLU A 423 3.33 13.97 16.02
CA GLU A 423 4.14 12.85 15.55
C GLU A 423 5.05 12.26 16.63
N LEU A 424 5.30 13.01 17.71
CA LEU A 424 6.15 12.58 18.82
C LEU A 424 5.37 11.84 19.91
N GLN A 425 4.07 11.60 19.74
CA GLN A 425 3.27 10.80 20.67
C GLN A 425 3.89 9.41 20.89
N GLY A 426 3.96 8.97 22.13
CA GLY A 426 4.64 7.75 22.55
C GLY A 426 6.15 7.97 22.76
N ILE A 427 6.84 8.58 21.81
CA ILE A 427 8.28 8.89 21.92
C ILE A 427 8.51 9.79 23.14
N MET A 428 7.75 10.88 23.25
CA MET A 428 7.88 11.79 24.39
C MET A 428 7.47 11.15 25.71
N GLY A 429 6.40 10.33 25.67
CA GLY A 429 6.01 9.54 26.83
C GLY A 429 7.14 8.68 27.38
N ARG A 430 7.92 8.03 26.51
CA ARG A 430 9.12 7.27 26.91
C ARG A 430 10.18 8.16 27.57
N TYR A 431 10.53 9.29 26.98
CA TYR A 431 11.53 10.19 27.54
C TYR A 431 11.12 10.76 28.90
N TYR A 432 9.85 11.11 29.08
CA TYR A 432 9.33 11.58 30.37
C TYR A 432 9.31 10.46 31.41
N ALA A 433 8.89 9.25 31.03
CA ALA A 433 8.93 8.08 31.92
C ALA A 433 10.36 7.77 32.41
N GLN A 434 11.35 7.84 31.51
CA GLN A 434 12.75 7.66 31.85
C GLN A 434 13.28 8.79 32.74
N HIS A 435 12.88 10.03 32.49
CA HIS A 435 13.23 11.18 33.33
C HIS A 435 12.67 11.04 34.77
N GLU A 436 11.47 10.47 34.91
CA GLU A 436 10.82 10.20 36.20
C GLU A 436 11.41 8.97 36.90
N GLY A 437 12.35 8.26 36.30
CA GLY A 437 13.01 7.08 36.88
C GLY A 437 12.16 5.81 36.85
N LEU A 438 11.16 5.73 35.97
CA LEU A 438 10.34 4.52 35.79
C LEU A 438 11.20 3.40 35.16
N ASP A 439 10.73 2.17 35.38
CA ASP A 439 11.35 0.98 34.79
C ASP A 439 11.48 1.14 33.26
N ASN A 440 12.62 0.76 32.71
CA ASN A 440 12.87 0.91 31.27
C ASN A 440 11.91 0.08 30.42
N ASP A 441 11.46 -1.09 30.87
CA ASP A 441 10.50 -1.91 30.14
C ASP A 441 9.15 -1.19 30.06
N VAL A 442 8.74 -0.50 31.12
CA VAL A 442 7.54 0.34 31.15
C VAL A 442 7.71 1.55 30.23
N ALA A 443 8.85 2.24 30.31
CA ALA A 443 9.12 3.42 29.49
C ALA A 443 9.12 3.06 27.98
N TYR A 444 9.77 1.98 27.60
CA TYR A 444 9.74 1.49 26.21
C TYR A 444 8.34 1.06 25.77
N ALA A 445 7.54 0.45 26.65
CA ALA A 445 6.18 0.06 26.32
C ALA A 445 5.27 1.26 26.03
N ILE A 446 5.50 2.40 26.70
CA ILE A 446 4.81 3.67 26.42
C ILE A 446 5.03 4.13 24.98
N GLU A 447 6.23 3.99 24.44
CA GLU A 447 6.47 4.29 23.02
C GLU A 447 5.94 3.17 22.10
N ASP A 448 6.24 1.94 22.43
CA ASP A 448 6.04 0.78 21.56
C ASP A 448 4.59 0.33 21.40
N HIS A 449 3.66 0.81 22.24
CA HIS A 449 2.25 0.41 22.10
C HIS A 449 1.62 0.86 20.76
N TYR A 450 2.21 1.81 20.07
CA TYR A 450 1.80 2.17 18.72
C TYR A 450 2.29 1.16 17.66
N LYS A 451 3.36 0.39 17.95
CA LYS A 451 3.93 -0.58 17.03
C LYS A 451 3.08 -1.86 16.90
N PRO A 452 3.10 -2.54 15.76
CA PRO A 452 3.52 -2.02 14.47
C PRO A 452 2.50 -1.00 13.93
N ARG A 453 2.99 0.09 13.31
CA ARG A 453 2.17 1.18 12.77
C ARG A 453 1.71 0.92 11.34
N PHE A 454 2.46 0.07 10.60
CA PHE A 454 2.20 -0.32 9.22
C PHE A 454 2.75 -1.73 8.95
N ALA A 455 2.45 -2.30 7.78
CA ALA A 455 3.03 -3.57 7.35
C ALA A 455 4.56 -3.42 7.23
N GLY A 456 5.33 -4.31 7.85
CA GLY A 456 6.80 -4.24 7.87
C GLY A 456 7.40 -3.34 8.96
N ASP A 457 6.60 -2.62 9.75
CA ASP A 457 7.12 -1.88 10.92
C ASP A 457 7.68 -2.85 11.97
N GLU A 458 8.56 -2.35 12.83
CA GLU A 458 9.10 -3.10 13.96
C GLU A 458 8.00 -3.50 14.96
N LEU A 459 8.18 -4.63 15.62
CA LEU A 459 7.35 -5.02 16.74
C LEU A 459 7.82 -4.36 18.03
N PRO A 460 6.98 -4.33 19.10
CA PRO A 460 7.40 -3.85 20.42
C PRO A 460 8.65 -4.58 20.91
N ARG A 461 9.59 -3.83 21.53
CA ARG A 461 10.91 -4.29 21.93
C ARG A 461 10.93 -5.30 23.08
N ASN A 462 9.88 -5.31 23.91
CA ASN A 462 9.81 -6.16 25.12
C ASN A 462 8.40 -6.69 25.36
N GLN A 463 8.24 -7.61 26.30
CA GLN A 463 6.96 -8.24 26.60
C GLN A 463 5.93 -7.25 27.15
N VAL A 464 6.33 -6.24 27.91
CA VAL A 464 5.42 -5.20 28.43
C VAL A 464 4.82 -4.43 27.25
N GLY A 465 5.68 -4.02 26.30
CA GLY A 465 5.23 -3.34 25.07
C GLY A 465 4.29 -4.20 24.23
N ILE A 466 4.55 -5.51 24.12
CA ILE A 466 3.65 -6.45 23.43
C ILE A 466 2.27 -6.49 24.09
N CYS A 467 2.21 -6.57 25.43
CA CYS A 467 0.93 -6.59 26.15
C CYS A 467 0.12 -5.32 25.90
N VAL A 468 0.76 -4.14 25.98
CA VAL A 468 0.09 -2.86 25.80
C VAL A 468 -0.30 -2.64 24.35
N ALA A 469 0.57 -2.99 23.39
CA ALA A 469 0.28 -2.86 21.95
C ALA A 469 -0.87 -3.78 21.50
N LEU A 470 -0.91 -5.02 22.01
CA LEU A 470 -2.05 -5.93 21.80
C LEU A 470 -3.34 -5.32 22.37
N ALA A 471 -3.27 -4.82 23.62
CA ALA A 471 -4.43 -4.22 24.29
C ALA A 471 -4.97 -2.99 23.53
N ASP A 472 -4.10 -2.08 23.09
CA ASP A 472 -4.47 -0.88 22.34
C ASP A 472 -5.15 -1.21 21.00
N LYS A 473 -4.61 -2.19 20.27
CA LYS A 473 -5.17 -2.63 18.97
C LYS A 473 -6.46 -3.43 19.13
N LEU A 474 -6.53 -4.31 20.13
CA LEU A 474 -7.72 -5.12 20.40
C LEU A 474 -8.86 -4.27 20.91
N GLU A 475 -8.59 -3.29 21.79
CA GLU A 475 -9.60 -2.34 22.26
C GLU A 475 -10.23 -1.59 21.08
N THR A 476 -9.40 -1.10 20.15
CA THR A 476 -9.90 -0.42 18.93
C THR A 476 -10.74 -1.36 18.08
N LEU A 477 -10.28 -2.60 17.83
CA LEU A 477 -11.01 -3.58 17.03
C LEU A 477 -12.37 -3.93 17.64
N VAL A 478 -12.38 -4.30 18.92
CA VAL A 478 -13.60 -4.69 19.64
C VAL A 478 -14.56 -3.51 19.76
N GLY A 479 -14.05 -2.35 20.16
CA GLY A 479 -14.87 -1.14 20.31
C GLY A 479 -15.53 -0.72 18.99
N MET A 480 -14.77 -0.62 17.91
CA MET A 480 -15.31 -0.18 16.61
C MET A 480 -16.30 -1.19 16.02
N PHE A 481 -15.99 -2.49 16.05
CA PHE A 481 -16.91 -3.53 15.61
C PHE A 481 -18.17 -3.56 16.46
N GLY A 482 -18.03 -3.44 17.79
CA GLY A 482 -19.14 -3.45 18.74
C GLY A 482 -20.12 -2.30 18.59
N ILE A 483 -19.67 -1.14 18.07
CA ILE A 483 -20.56 -0.01 17.75
C ILE A 483 -21.01 0.02 16.28
N GLY A 484 -20.70 -1.02 15.50
CA GLY A 484 -21.11 -1.19 14.11
C GLY A 484 -20.21 -0.53 13.06
N ASN A 485 -19.05 0.01 13.44
CA ASN A 485 -18.09 0.60 12.51
C ASN A 485 -17.19 -0.48 11.91
N ILE A 486 -17.71 -1.23 10.95
CA ILE A 486 -17.02 -2.34 10.28
C ILE A 486 -16.45 -1.85 8.94
N PRO A 487 -15.18 -2.18 8.59
CA PRO A 487 -14.60 -1.80 7.30
C PRO A 487 -15.36 -2.41 6.13
N THR A 488 -15.61 -1.62 5.08
CA THR A 488 -16.29 -2.08 3.86
C THR A 488 -15.48 -1.67 2.62
N GLY A 489 -15.23 -2.61 1.68
CA GLY A 489 -14.45 -2.35 0.47
C GLY A 489 -13.13 -1.64 0.80
N ASP A 490 -12.85 -0.50 0.15
CA ASP A 490 -11.63 0.29 0.40
C ASP A 490 -11.74 1.25 1.60
N LYS A 491 -12.91 1.34 2.24
CA LYS A 491 -13.14 2.28 3.36
C LYS A 491 -12.76 1.63 4.69
N ASP A 492 -11.74 2.18 5.32
CA ASP A 492 -11.27 1.80 6.65
C ASP A 492 -10.77 3.03 7.43
N PRO A 493 -11.67 3.93 7.85
CA PRO A 493 -11.30 5.21 8.46
C PRO A 493 -10.59 5.06 9.81
N PHE A 494 -10.75 3.91 10.49
CA PHE A 494 -10.13 3.62 11.79
C PHE A 494 -8.92 2.68 11.66
N ALA A 495 -8.47 2.38 10.45
CA ALA A 495 -7.34 1.48 10.17
C ALA A 495 -7.45 0.09 10.83
N LEU A 496 -8.66 -0.45 10.92
CA LEU A 496 -8.93 -1.72 11.61
C LEU A 496 -8.20 -2.91 10.98
N ARG A 497 -8.02 -2.90 9.63
CA ARG A 497 -7.23 -3.91 8.94
C ARG A 497 -5.77 -3.90 9.38
N ARG A 498 -5.22 -2.70 9.62
CA ARG A 498 -3.85 -2.51 10.12
C ARG A 498 -3.72 -2.96 11.57
N HIS A 499 -4.69 -2.65 12.41
CA HIS A 499 -4.73 -3.14 13.80
C HIS A 499 -4.79 -4.67 13.82
N ALA A 500 -5.63 -5.30 13.01
CA ALA A 500 -5.75 -6.75 12.89
C ALA A 500 -4.43 -7.39 12.45
N LEU A 501 -3.76 -6.85 11.43
CA LEU A 501 -2.45 -7.32 10.99
C LEU A 501 -1.41 -7.19 12.12
N GLY A 502 -1.43 -6.10 12.88
CA GLY A 502 -0.55 -5.91 14.04
C GLY A 502 -0.75 -6.98 15.11
N VAL A 503 -2.00 -7.35 15.42
CA VAL A 503 -2.32 -8.44 16.35
C VAL A 503 -1.78 -9.78 15.84
N ILE A 504 -2.01 -10.11 14.56
CA ILE A 504 -1.51 -11.36 13.94
C ILE A 504 0.01 -11.42 13.97
N ARG A 505 0.70 -10.34 13.56
CA ARG A 505 2.17 -10.30 13.57
C ARG A 505 2.74 -10.49 14.97
N MET A 506 2.25 -9.73 15.95
CA MET A 506 2.73 -9.86 17.33
C MET A 506 2.53 -11.26 17.90
N THR A 507 1.37 -11.88 17.65
CA THR A 507 1.07 -13.22 18.17
C THR A 507 1.87 -14.30 17.43
N SER A 508 2.04 -14.20 16.12
CA SER A 508 2.74 -15.18 15.29
C SER A 508 4.27 -15.08 15.46
N GLU A 509 4.85 -13.87 15.25
CA GLU A 509 6.31 -13.68 15.25
C GLU A 509 6.93 -13.87 16.65
N ASN A 510 6.22 -13.48 17.72
CA ASN A 510 6.67 -13.73 19.10
C ASN A 510 6.22 -15.08 19.66
N LYS A 511 5.54 -15.92 18.87
CA LYS A 511 5.05 -17.26 19.26
C LYS A 511 4.27 -17.24 20.59
N LEU A 512 3.37 -16.27 20.74
CA LEU A 512 2.65 -16.07 22.01
C LEU A 512 1.69 -17.24 22.31
N PRO A 513 1.75 -17.84 23.51
CA PRO A 513 0.92 -19.00 23.88
C PRO A 513 -0.50 -18.55 24.29
N ILE A 514 -1.16 -17.72 23.47
CA ILE A 514 -2.50 -17.24 23.71
C ILE A 514 -3.31 -17.27 22.40
N SER A 515 -4.54 -17.76 22.48
CA SER A 515 -5.40 -17.84 21.29
C SER A 515 -6.08 -16.51 20.98
N ILE A 516 -6.46 -16.32 19.71
CA ILE A 516 -7.26 -15.16 19.26
C ILE A 516 -8.58 -15.10 20.03
N GLU A 517 -9.24 -16.23 20.24
CA GLU A 517 -10.48 -16.31 20.99
C GLU A 517 -10.31 -15.79 22.44
N GLN A 518 -9.24 -16.23 23.12
CA GLN A 518 -8.93 -15.74 24.48
C GLN A 518 -8.67 -14.24 24.50
N LEU A 519 -7.87 -13.71 23.54
CA LEU A 519 -7.61 -12.28 23.41
C LEU A 519 -8.89 -11.47 23.23
N LEU A 520 -9.79 -11.93 22.34
CA LEU A 520 -11.06 -11.27 22.07
C LEU A 520 -12.00 -11.31 23.30
N LYS A 521 -12.08 -12.45 24.00
CA LYS A 521 -12.90 -12.57 25.21
C LYS A 521 -12.40 -11.68 26.35
N ILE A 522 -11.08 -11.64 26.59
CA ILE A 522 -10.45 -10.72 27.55
C ILE A 522 -10.81 -9.27 27.18
N THR A 523 -10.72 -8.93 25.92
CA THR A 523 -10.97 -7.56 25.45
C THR A 523 -12.44 -7.17 25.61
N ILE A 524 -13.38 -8.03 25.19
CA ILE A 524 -14.83 -7.76 25.32
C ILE A 524 -15.22 -7.58 26.78
N ALA A 525 -14.64 -8.36 27.69
CA ALA A 525 -14.92 -8.25 29.13
C ALA A 525 -14.46 -6.91 29.74
N ALA A 526 -13.58 -6.17 29.09
CA ALA A 526 -13.15 -4.85 29.56
C ALA A 526 -14.11 -3.70 29.19
N PHE A 527 -15.11 -3.97 28.34
CA PHE A 527 -16.12 -2.97 27.98
C PHE A 527 -17.35 -3.07 28.86
N PRO A 528 -18.04 -1.94 29.15
CA PRO A 528 -19.39 -1.98 29.77
C PRO A 528 -20.35 -2.82 28.91
N SER A 529 -21.20 -3.60 29.57
CA SER A 529 -22.06 -4.58 28.90
C SER A 529 -23.10 -3.99 27.95
N ASP A 530 -23.44 -2.72 28.13
CA ASP A 530 -24.42 -1.97 27.34
C ASP A 530 -23.79 -1.14 26.21
N LEU A 531 -22.46 -1.07 26.16
CA LEU A 531 -21.74 -0.23 25.20
C LEU A 531 -21.61 -0.91 23.83
N LEU A 532 -21.51 -2.24 23.80
CA LEU A 532 -21.24 -3.02 22.60
C LEU A 532 -22.45 -3.82 22.14
N GLN A 533 -22.67 -3.86 20.84
CA GLN A 533 -23.52 -4.88 20.23
C GLN A 533 -22.77 -6.21 20.23
N LEU A 534 -23.19 -7.14 21.07
CA LEU A 534 -22.51 -8.43 21.24
C LEU A 534 -22.94 -9.49 20.22
N GLU A 535 -24.06 -9.28 19.54
CA GLU A 535 -24.64 -10.22 18.58
C GLU A 535 -25.00 -9.53 17.27
N PHE A 536 -24.70 -10.16 16.15
CA PHE A 536 -25.00 -9.69 14.81
C PHE A 536 -25.88 -10.68 14.09
N LYS A 537 -26.94 -10.21 13.43
CA LYS A 537 -27.79 -11.05 12.58
C LYS A 537 -27.18 -11.15 11.19
N GLU A 538 -26.93 -12.37 10.74
CA GLU A 538 -26.51 -12.65 9.35
C GLU A 538 -27.59 -13.51 8.66
N GLY A 539 -28.27 -12.93 7.66
CA GLY A 539 -29.42 -13.56 7.04
C GLY A 539 -30.62 -13.68 7.95
N ASN A 540 -31.53 -14.62 7.63
CA ASN A 540 -32.81 -14.73 8.35
C ASN A 540 -32.76 -15.60 9.64
N PHE A 541 -31.66 -16.31 9.88
CA PHE A 541 -31.64 -17.33 10.95
C PHE A 541 -30.35 -17.47 11.76
N MET A 542 -29.27 -16.76 11.41
CA MET A 542 -27.97 -16.93 12.08
C MET A 542 -27.64 -15.69 12.93
N VAL A 543 -27.42 -15.91 14.21
CA VAL A 543 -26.89 -14.91 15.16
C VAL A 543 -25.42 -15.21 15.36
N MET A 544 -24.55 -14.25 14.97
CA MET A 544 -23.11 -14.38 15.12
C MET A 544 -22.62 -13.52 16.29
N PRO A 545 -21.97 -14.12 17.30
CA PRO A 545 -21.34 -13.37 18.37
C PRO A 545 -20.24 -12.44 17.87
N LEU A 546 -20.05 -11.29 18.53
CA LEU A 546 -19.03 -10.29 18.19
C LEU A 546 -17.63 -10.91 18.09
N TRP A 547 -17.24 -11.75 19.05
CA TRP A 547 -15.92 -12.38 19.05
C TRP A 547 -15.72 -13.31 17.85
N VAL A 548 -16.75 -14.03 17.39
CA VAL A 548 -16.68 -14.88 16.20
C VAL A 548 -16.48 -14.04 14.95
N LYS A 549 -17.25 -12.95 14.84
CA LYS A 549 -17.12 -12.02 13.69
C LYS A 549 -15.73 -11.39 13.61
N LEU A 550 -15.18 -11.00 14.75
CA LEU A 550 -13.80 -10.48 14.83
C LEU A 550 -12.75 -11.55 14.54
N GLN A 551 -12.99 -12.80 14.99
CA GLN A 551 -12.10 -13.91 14.69
C GLN A 551 -12.00 -14.16 13.17
N PHE A 552 -13.12 -14.19 12.45
CA PHE A 552 -13.10 -14.30 10.98
C PHE A 552 -12.37 -13.12 10.32
N PHE A 553 -12.60 -11.90 10.80
CA PHE A 553 -11.89 -10.73 10.29
C PHE A 553 -10.37 -10.81 10.50
N LEU A 554 -9.90 -11.30 11.64
CA LEU A 554 -8.50 -11.53 11.93
C LEU A 554 -7.92 -12.65 11.07
N GLN A 555 -8.64 -13.77 10.93
CA GLN A 555 -8.23 -14.89 10.08
C GLN A 555 -8.07 -14.50 8.62
N GLU A 556 -8.99 -13.70 8.08
CA GLU A 556 -8.87 -13.17 6.71
C GLU A 556 -7.60 -12.33 6.52
N ARG A 557 -7.19 -11.55 7.54
CA ARG A 557 -5.92 -10.78 7.51
C ARG A 557 -4.70 -11.69 7.65
N ALA A 558 -4.82 -12.79 8.41
CA ALA A 558 -3.75 -13.79 8.56
C ALA A 558 -3.44 -14.49 7.23
N VAL A 559 -4.46 -14.77 6.38
CA VAL A 559 -4.23 -15.27 5.01
C VAL A 559 -3.34 -14.32 4.22
N GLY A 560 -3.65 -13.03 4.24
CA GLY A 560 -2.83 -12.01 3.58
C GLY A 560 -1.39 -11.99 4.09
N TYR A 561 -1.22 -11.99 5.41
CA TYR A 561 0.10 -12.01 6.04
C TYR A 561 0.93 -13.23 5.63
N LEU A 562 0.35 -14.43 5.64
CA LEU A 562 1.04 -15.66 5.25
C LEU A 562 1.42 -15.66 3.77
N LYS A 563 0.58 -15.10 2.89
CA LYS A 563 0.90 -14.91 1.48
C LYS A 563 2.09 -13.96 1.27
N ASP A 564 2.12 -12.85 2.00
CA ASP A 564 3.20 -11.88 1.95
C ASP A 564 4.54 -12.47 2.47
N THR A 565 4.46 -13.50 3.33
CA THR A 565 5.64 -14.26 3.81
C THR A 565 6.03 -15.44 2.91
N GLY A 566 5.35 -15.64 1.77
CA GLY A 566 5.76 -16.59 0.72
C GLY A 566 4.94 -17.87 0.63
N TYR A 567 3.86 -18.01 1.40
CA TYR A 567 2.98 -19.17 1.34
C TYR A 567 1.85 -18.97 0.31
N THR A 568 1.35 -20.06 -0.25
CA THR A 568 0.18 -20.04 -1.14
C THR A 568 -1.12 -19.82 -0.35
N ALA A 569 -2.18 -19.38 -1.04
CA ALA A 569 -3.49 -19.24 -0.41
C ALA A 569 -4.01 -20.57 0.16
N GLN A 570 -3.79 -21.68 -0.55
CA GLN A 570 -4.20 -23.02 -0.12
C GLN A 570 -3.45 -23.47 1.14
N GLU A 571 -2.14 -23.21 1.21
CA GLU A 571 -1.33 -23.49 2.40
C GLU A 571 -1.84 -22.66 3.59
N ALA A 572 -2.03 -21.36 3.42
CA ALA A 572 -2.58 -20.52 4.47
C ALA A 572 -3.94 -21.02 4.98
N ASP A 573 -4.88 -21.30 4.07
CA ASP A 573 -6.22 -21.81 4.41
C ASP A 573 -6.19 -23.18 5.13
N SER A 574 -5.12 -23.97 4.94
CA SER A 574 -5.00 -25.28 5.58
C SER A 574 -4.71 -25.20 7.10
N VAL A 575 -4.24 -24.06 7.60
CA VAL A 575 -3.85 -23.93 9.03
C VAL A 575 -4.65 -22.87 9.81
N ILE A 576 -5.18 -21.86 9.14
CA ILE A 576 -5.76 -20.68 9.81
C ILE A 576 -6.96 -21.00 10.70
N TYR A 577 -7.82 -21.92 10.30
CA TYR A 577 -9.04 -22.23 11.03
C TYR A 577 -8.84 -23.25 12.15
N MET A 578 -7.66 -23.84 12.27
CA MET A 578 -7.40 -24.93 13.22
C MET A 578 -6.25 -24.66 14.18
N ALA A 579 -5.50 -23.59 14.00
CA ALA A 579 -4.31 -23.28 14.76
C ALA A 579 -4.35 -21.88 15.37
N ASN A 580 -3.54 -21.66 16.39
CA ASN A 580 -3.24 -20.34 16.91
C ASN A 580 -2.20 -19.64 16.00
N PRO A 581 -2.16 -18.30 15.94
CA PRO A 581 -1.18 -17.60 15.13
C PRO A 581 0.27 -17.99 15.38
N ALA A 582 0.63 -18.31 16.61
CA ALA A 582 1.95 -18.81 16.99
C ALA A 582 2.37 -20.10 16.25
N GLU A 583 1.39 -20.88 15.82
CA GLU A 583 1.60 -22.17 15.18
C GLU A 583 1.53 -22.13 13.65
N TYR A 584 1.05 -21.02 13.04
CA TYR A 584 0.84 -20.96 11.59
C TYR A 584 2.10 -21.30 10.80
N ILE A 585 3.20 -20.60 11.05
CA ILE A 585 4.46 -20.82 10.34
C ILE A 585 5.05 -22.21 10.63
N PRO A 586 5.19 -22.68 11.88
CA PRO A 586 5.71 -24.02 12.15
C PRO A 586 4.90 -25.16 11.48
N ARG A 587 3.57 -25.03 11.40
CA ARG A 587 2.71 -26.00 10.72
C ARG A 587 2.91 -25.96 9.20
N LEU A 588 3.02 -24.77 8.62
CA LEU A 588 3.27 -24.59 7.18
C LEU A 588 4.65 -25.08 6.76
N GLU A 589 5.68 -24.84 7.58
CA GLU A 589 7.02 -25.41 7.36
C GLU A 589 6.98 -26.95 7.36
N ALA A 590 6.21 -27.55 8.27
CA ALA A 590 6.02 -29.00 8.31
C ALA A 590 5.32 -29.52 7.03
N VAL A 591 4.30 -28.80 6.54
CA VAL A 591 3.61 -29.12 5.28
C VAL A 591 4.58 -29.07 4.10
N GLN A 592 5.31 -27.98 3.92
CA GLN A 592 6.25 -27.83 2.80
C GLN A 592 7.38 -28.87 2.84
N LYS A 593 7.93 -29.11 4.01
CA LYS A 593 9.00 -30.11 4.21
C LYS A 593 8.51 -31.52 3.89
N THR A 594 7.32 -31.88 4.39
CA THR A 594 6.76 -33.23 4.15
C THR A 594 6.41 -33.41 2.68
N ARG A 595 5.81 -32.41 2.04
CA ARG A 595 5.49 -32.41 0.61
C ARG A 595 6.74 -32.52 -0.28
N THR A 596 7.84 -31.87 0.12
CA THR A 596 9.12 -31.98 -0.60
C THR A 596 9.77 -33.35 -0.41
N THR A 597 9.67 -33.95 0.80
CA THR A 597 10.34 -35.22 1.13
C THR A 597 9.57 -36.44 0.59
N PHE A 598 8.24 -36.39 0.64
CA PHE A 598 7.33 -37.48 0.23
C PHE A 598 6.21 -36.95 -0.70
N PRO A 599 6.53 -36.45 -1.89
CA PRO A 599 5.57 -35.75 -2.72
C PRO A 599 4.39 -36.64 -3.16
N VAL A 600 4.66 -37.91 -3.50
CA VAL A 600 3.63 -38.85 -3.97
C VAL A 600 2.68 -39.23 -2.84
N GLU A 601 3.24 -39.65 -1.71
CA GLU A 601 2.48 -40.07 -0.52
C GLU A 601 1.69 -38.89 0.07
N PHE A 602 2.23 -37.69 0.04
CA PHE A 602 1.55 -36.49 0.49
C PHE A 602 0.33 -36.18 -0.36
N ASP A 603 0.49 -36.18 -1.69
CA ASP A 603 -0.62 -35.93 -2.62
C ASP A 603 -1.70 -37.03 -2.56
N LEU A 604 -1.31 -38.29 -2.41
CA LEU A 604 -2.25 -39.39 -2.17
C LEU A 604 -3.07 -39.17 -0.89
N LEU A 605 -2.40 -38.81 0.20
CA LEU A 605 -3.03 -38.54 1.49
C LEU A 605 -3.97 -37.34 1.44
N ALA A 606 -3.55 -36.23 0.81
CA ALA A 606 -4.37 -35.02 0.67
C ALA A 606 -5.64 -35.29 -0.15
N ASN A 607 -5.53 -36.02 -1.27
CA ASN A 607 -6.67 -36.42 -2.10
C ASN A 607 -7.60 -37.39 -1.36
N ALA A 608 -7.05 -38.35 -0.60
CA ALA A 608 -7.84 -39.26 0.22
C ALA A 608 -8.61 -38.52 1.33
N ASP A 609 -7.97 -37.55 2.01
CA ASP A 609 -8.63 -36.71 3.03
C ASP A 609 -9.79 -35.90 2.43
N LYS A 610 -9.56 -35.26 1.26
CA LYS A 610 -10.60 -34.51 0.54
C LYS A 610 -11.78 -35.41 0.16
N ARG A 611 -11.51 -36.65 -0.31
CA ARG A 611 -12.55 -37.64 -0.66
C ARG A 611 -13.31 -38.09 0.60
N ALA A 612 -12.60 -38.40 1.69
CA ALA A 612 -13.22 -38.81 2.96
C ALA A 612 -14.15 -37.73 3.50
N ARG A 613 -13.72 -36.48 3.56
CA ARG A 613 -14.55 -35.35 4.01
C ARG A 613 -15.78 -35.16 3.14
N ASN A 614 -15.64 -35.23 1.81
CA ASN A 614 -16.80 -35.13 0.91
C ASN A 614 -17.84 -36.22 1.15
N ILE A 615 -17.41 -37.43 1.49
CA ILE A 615 -18.30 -38.55 1.80
C ILE A 615 -18.98 -38.31 3.15
N ILE A 616 -18.21 -37.94 4.19
CA ILE A 616 -18.74 -37.64 5.52
C ILE A 616 -19.77 -36.52 5.46
N ASN A 617 -19.46 -35.40 4.78
CA ASN A 617 -20.37 -34.25 4.67
C ASN A 617 -21.69 -34.59 3.97
N LYS A 618 -21.67 -35.54 3.02
CA LYS A 618 -22.88 -36.01 2.30
C LYS A 618 -23.69 -37.04 3.08
N SER A 619 -23.12 -37.68 4.11
CA SER A 619 -23.75 -38.76 4.86
C SER A 619 -24.89 -38.31 5.76
N GLY A 620 -24.92 -37.03 6.16
CA GLY A 620 -25.86 -36.49 7.13
C GLY A 620 -25.72 -37.06 8.56
N MET A 621 -24.63 -37.78 8.83
CA MET A 621 -24.38 -38.31 10.20
C MET A 621 -24.14 -37.18 11.19
N SER A 622 -24.58 -37.36 12.41
CA SER A 622 -24.34 -36.43 13.52
C SER A 622 -22.84 -36.28 13.77
N SER A 623 -22.43 -35.10 14.24
CA SER A 623 -21.03 -34.77 14.57
C SER A 623 -20.54 -35.48 15.87
N GLU A 624 -21.36 -36.37 16.46
CA GLU A 624 -20.95 -37.11 17.63
C GLU A 624 -19.85 -38.12 17.27
N TRP A 625 -18.74 -38.00 18.00
CA TRP A 625 -17.60 -38.91 17.85
C TRP A 625 -17.94 -40.30 18.36
N ILE A 626 -18.13 -41.25 17.45
CA ILE A 626 -18.27 -42.68 17.77
C ILE A 626 -17.15 -43.42 17.03
N GLU A 627 -16.36 -44.19 17.77
CA GLU A 627 -15.29 -44.99 17.18
C GLU A 627 -15.83 -46.10 16.25
N ALA A 628 -15.04 -46.41 15.21
CA ALA A 628 -15.34 -47.54 14.35
C ALA A 628 -15.12 -48.85 15.10
N ASN A 629 -15.98 -49.86 14.91
CA ASN A 629 -15.80 -51.17 15.50
C ASN A 629 -15.00 -52.10 14.58
N LEU A 630 -13.86 -52.63 15.07
CA LEU A 630 -12.97 -53.50 14.35
C LEU A 630 -13.67 -54.82 13.93
N GLU A 631 -14.55 -55.34 14.77
CA GLU A 631 -15.33 -56.58 14.50
C GLU A 631 -16.35 -56.38 13.37
N SER A 632 -16.80 -55.15 13.17
CA SER A 632 -17.73 -54.76 12.13
C SER A 632 -17.05 -54.45 10.77
N CYS A 633 -15.72 -54.53 10.73
CA CYS A 633 -14.96 -54.39 9.48
C CYS A 633 -15.05 -55.70 8.67
N VAL A 634 -15.63 -55.64 7.52
CA VAL A 634 -15.83 -56.82 6.63
C VAL A 634 -14.62 -57.06 5.76
N GLU A 635 -14.14 -56.02 5.09
CA GLU A 635 -13.02 -56.12 4.14
C GLU A 635 -11.68 -56.03 4.85
N PRO A 636 -10.64 -56.77 4.36
CA PRO A 636 -9.30 -56.67 4.92
C PRO A 636 -8.72 -55.25 4.97
N ALA A 637 -8.99 -54.46 3.91
CA ALA A 637 -8.53 -53.08 3.83
C ALA A 637 -9.13 -52.13 4.91
N GLU A 638 -10.37 -52.41 5.35
CA GLU A 638 -11.00 -51.69 6.47
C GLU A 638 -10.23 -51.93 7.78
N LYS A 639 -9.92 -53.22 8.03
CA LYS A 639 -9.20 -53.65 9.23
C LYS A 639 -7.81 -53.07 9.29
N GLU A 640 -7.07 -53.16 8.18
CA GLU A 640 -5.71 -52.64 8.07
C GLU A 640 -5.66 -51.13 8.30
N LEU A 641 -6.55 -50.39 7.63
CA LEU A 641 -6.63 -48.94 7.80
C LEU A 641 -6.97 -48.53 9.24
N LEU A 642 -7.95 -49.20 9.88
CA LEU A 642 -8.35 -48.91 11.26
C LEU A 642 -7.23 -49.20 12.25
N ILE A 643 -6.59 -50.36 12.12
CA ILE A 643 -5.46 -50.77 12.97
C ILE A 643 -4.33 -49.74 12.84
N LYS A 644 -3.94 -49.39 11.60
CA LYS A 644 -2.83 -48.45 11.36
C LYS A 644 -3.15 -47.06 11.87
N THR A 645 -4.37 -46.58 11.66
CA THR A 645 -4.83 -45.28 12.18
C THR A 645 -4.72 -45.22 13.69
N ARG A 646 -5.12 -46.28 14.40
CA ARG A 646 -5.07 -46.32 15.88
C ARG A 646 -3.67 -46.52 16.41
N GLU A 647 -2.83 -47.27 15.73
CA GLU A 647 -1.42 -47.43 16.06
C GLU A 647 -0.69 -46.09 16.14
N LEU A 648 -0.97 -45.21 15.15
CA LEU A 648 -0.27 -43.94 15.02
C LEU A 648 -0.90 -42.79 15.83
N ARG A 649 -2.19 -42.90 16.19
CA ARG A 649 -3.00 -41.83 16.78
C ARG A 649 -2.34 -41.13 17.97
N ASN A 650 -1.97 -41.91 19.01
CA ASN A 650 -1.45 -41.33 20.24
C ASN A 650 -0.13 -40.62 19.98
N ARG A 651 0.77 -41.25 19.22
CA ARG A 651 2.07 -40.69 18.92
C ARG A 651 1.99 -39.38 18.07
N ILE A 652 1.10 -39.33 17.10
CA ILE A 652 0.85 -38.13 16.29
C ILE A 652 0.26 -37.02 17.17
N ASN A 653 -0.70 -37.37 18.04
CA ASN A 653 -1.29 -36.41 18.98
C ASN A 653 -0.25 -35.82 19.94
N ASP A 654 0.58 -36.66 20.55
CA ASP A 654 1.63 -36.23 21.48
C ASP A 654 2.62 -35.28 20.80
N LEU A 655 3.06 -35.61 19.59
CA LEU A 655 3.96 -34.77 18.78
C LEU A 655 3.30 -33.43 18.41
N ALA A 656 2.04 -33.45 17.99
CA ALA A 656 1.33 -32.22 17.63
C ALA A 656 1.11 -31.32 18.85
N ILE A 657 0.77 -31.89 20.03
CA ILE A 657 0.63 -31.14 21.29
C ILE A 657 1.98 -30.57 21.73
N ALA A 658 3.07 -31.30 21.52
CA ALA A 658 4.42 -30.83 21.82
C ALA A 658 4.95 -29.77 20.80
N GLY A 659 4.19 -29.43 19.76
CA GLY A 659 4.61 -28.49 18.70
C GLY A 659 5.55 -29.12 17.67
N ASN A 660 5.80 -30.44 17.72
CA ASN A 660 6.64 -31.16 16.77
C ASN A 660 5.85 -31.52 15.50
N PHE A 661 5.35 -30.50 14.79
CA PHE A 661 4.44 -30.66 13.65
C PHE A 661 5.08 -31.43 12.50
N ASN A 662 6.39 -31.26 12.28
CA ASN A 662 7.12 -31.97 11.23
C ASN A 662 7.07 -33.49 11.45
N ASP A 663 7.42 -33.96 12.65
CA ASP A 663 7.44 -35.39 12.94
C ASP A 663 6.02 -35.96 13.00
N ALA A 664 5.06 -35.19 13.47
CA ALA A 664 3.65 -35.57 13.45
C ALA A 664 3.16 -35.82 12.03
N LEU A 665 3.46 -34.91 11.08
CA LEU A 665 3.02 -35.03 9.69
C LEU A 665 3.77 -36.15 8.95
N LEU A 666 5.06 -36.34 9.22
CA LEU A 666 5.84 -37.45 8.68
C LEU A 666 5.30 -38.83 9.09
N LEU A 667 4.79 -38.96 10.34
CA LEU A 667 4.10 -40.17 10.77
C LEU A 667 2.72 -40.31 10.09
N THR A 668 2.02 -39.19 9.90
CA THR A 668 0.68 -39.20 9.25
C THR A 668 0.76 -39.71 7.81
N VAL A 669 1.84 -39.42 7.09
CA VAL A 669 2.07 -39.89 5.72
C VAL A 669 2.05 -41.44 5.63
N GLN A 670 2.36 -42.17 6.69
CA GLN A 670 2.38 -43.65 6.71
C GLN A 670 0.99 -44.27 6.46
N ILE A 671 -0.12 -43.51 6.60
CA ILE A 671 -1.46 -43.99 6.29
C ILE A 671 -1.84 -43.77 4.82
N SER A 672 -1.00 -43.14 3.99
CA SER A 672 -1.32 -42.83 2.59
C SER A 672 -1.64 -44.09 1.78
N ASN A 673 -0.84 -45.16 1.90
CA ASN A 673 -1.09 -46.41 1.20
C ASN A 673 -2.31 -47.14 1.76
N PRO A 674 -2.48 -47.40 3.08
CA PRO A 674 -3.68 -48.02 3.63
C PRO A 674 -4.99 -47.31 3.23
N VAL A 675 -5.02 -45.97 3.24
CA VAL A 675 -6.24 -45.23 2.86
C VAL A 675 -6.52 -45.31 1.36
N THR A 676 -5.48 -45.34 0.54
CA THR A 676 -5.61 -45.53 -0.91
C THR A 676 -6.19 -46.91 -1.23
N VAL A 677 -5.62 -47.98 -0.67
CA VAL A 677 -6.10 -49.37 -0.82
C VAL A 677 -7.57 -49.49 -0.34
N PHE A 678 -7.91 -48.84 0.75
CA PHE A 678 -9.29 -48.79 1.24
C PHE A 678 -10.22 -48.19 0.19
N PHE A 679 -9.91 -47.04 -0.37
CA PHE A 679 -10.77 -46.41 -1.39
C PHE A 679 -10.84 -47.13 -2.70
N ASP A 680 -9.84 -47.94 -3.04
CA ASP A 680 -9.82 -48.71 -4.28
C ASP A 680 -10.57 -50.03 -4.17
N SER A 681 -10.65 -50.62 -2.96
CA SER A 681 -11.24 -51.96 -2.76
C SER A 681 -12.57 -51.95 -2.00
N VAL A 682 -12.91 -50.83 -1.29
CA VAL A 682 -14.11 -50.78 -0.41
C VAL A 682 -15.17 -49.78 -0.93
N MET A 683 -16.38 -50.29 -1.17
CA MET A 683 -17.53 -49.43 -1.47
C MET A 683 -18.06 -48.81 -0.18
N VAL A 684 -17.68 -47.55 0.12
CA VAL A 684 -18.05 -46.89 1.37
C VAL A 684 -19.56 -46.85 1.62
N ASN A 685 -20.36 -46.57 0.58
CA ASN A 685 -21.83 -46.57 0.64
C ASN A 685 -22.40 -47.98 0.47
N ALA A 686 -22.13 -48.87 1.39
CA ALA A 686 -22.71 -50.22 1.41
C ALA A 686 -24.23 -50.18 1.60
N ASP A 687 -24.92 -51.19 1.07
CA ASP A 687 -26.36 -51.31 1.26
C ASP A 687 -26.73 -51.60 2.74
N ASP A 688 -25.92 -52.42 3.43
CA ASP A 688 -26.07 -52.65 4.85
C ASP A 688 -25.75 -51.39 5.64
N GLU A 689 -26.71 -50.96 6.47
CA GLU A 689 -26.62 -49.71 7.25
C GLU A 689 -25.55 -49.77 8.35
N ASN A 690 -25.32 -50.95 8.95
CA ASN A 690 -24.32 -51.09 9.99
C ASN A 690 -22.92 -51.04 9.42
N ILE A 691 -22.70 -51.73 8.29
CA ILE A 691 -21.42 -51.70 7.57
C ILE A 691 -21.13 -50.29 7.07
N ARG A 692 -22.13 -49.63 6.45
CA ARG A 692 -22.00 -48.25 5.97
C ARG A 692 -21.66 -47.27 7.10
N SER A 693 -22.39 -47.36 8.22
CA SER A 693 -22.13 -46.53 9.39
C SER A 693 -20.72 -46.73 9.96
N ASN A 694 -20.25 -47.97 10.05
CA ASN A 694 -18.90 -48.29 10.53
C ASN A 694 -17.84 -47.72 9.60
N ARG A 695 -18.02 -47.76 8.25
CA ARG A 695 -17.12 -47.15 7.25
C ARG A 695 -17.04 -45.64 7.38
N PHE A 696 -18.17 -44.99 7.66
CA PHE A 696 -18.16 -43.53 7.92
C PHE A 696 -17.39 -43.19 9.21
N ARG A 697 -17.56 -43.97 10.27
CA ARG A 697 -16.79 -43.79 11.53
C ARG A 697 -15.27 -43.98 11.28
N LEU A 698 -14.89 -44.98 10.52
CA LEU A 698 -13.49 -45.20 10.12
C LEU A 698 -12.94 -43.99 9.38
N LEU A 699 -13.63 -43.47 8.38
CA LEU A 699 -13.21 -42.27 7.67
C LEU A 699 -13.12 -41.05 8.59
N HIS A 700 -14.01 -40.92 9.59
CA HIS A 700 -13.96 -39.86 10.58
C HIS A 700 -12.71 -39.99 11.49
N GLU A 701 -12.32 -41.22 11.88
CA GLU A 701 -11.05 -41.45 12.61
C GLU A 701 -9.83 -41.07 11.76
N VAL A 702 -9.83 -41.41 10.47
CA VAL A 702 -8.77 -41.07 9.54
C VAL A 702 -8.66 -39.58 9.36
N THR A 703 -9.76 -38.88 9.06
CA THR A 703 -9.75 -37.41 8.89
C THR A 703 -9.36 -36.69 10.17
N GLY A 704 -9.74 -37.21 11.34
CA GLY A 704 -9.31 -36.69 12.64
C GLY A 704 -7.80 -36.78 12.85
N LEU A 705 -7.13 -37.77 12.26
CA LEU A 705 -5.69 -37.97 12.34
C LEU A 705 -4.96 -37.14 11.29
N THR A 706 -5.42 -37.15 10.03
CA THR A 706 -4.79 -36.40 8.93
C THR A 706 -4.77 -34.90 9.17
N ASN A 707 -5.72 -34.39 9.94
CA ASN A 707 -5.91 -32.95 10.20
C ASN A 707 -5.35 -32.47 11.53
N ARG A 708 -4.39 -33.16 12.12
CA ARG A 708 -3.73 -32.73 13.36
C ARG A 708 -2.74 -31.58 13.15
N VAL A 709 -2.12 -31.53 11.98
CA VAL A 709 -1.12 -30.49 11.66
C VAL A 709 -1.70 -29.42 10.72
N ALA A 710 -2.38 -29.83 9.68
CA ALA A 710 -2.99 -28.97 8.67
C ALA A 710 -4.23 -29.62 8.09
N ASP A 711 -5.18 -28.86 7.59
CA ASP A 711 -6.31 -29.37 6.81
C ASP A 711 -5.81 -29.82 5.42
N LEU A 712 -5.43 -31.10 5.33
CA LEU A 712 -4.85 -31.64 4.11
C LEU A 712 -5.81 -31.60 2.92
N SER A 713 -7.12 -31.58 3.16
CA SER A 713 -8.11 -31.48 2.06
C SER A 713 -8.00 -30.19 1.25
N LYS A 714 -7.44 -29.14 1.83
CA LYS A 714 -7.17 -27.85 1.17
C LYS A 714 -5.92 -27.87 0.28
N LEU A 715 -5.06 -28.86 0.50
CA LEU A 715 -3.78 -29.01 -0.19
C LEU A 715 -3.86 -30.05 -1.33
N ALA A 716 -5.02 -30.71 -1.51
CA ALA A 716 -5.27 -31.65 -2.58
C ALA A 716 -5.26 -30.97 -3.95
N SER A 717 -4.53 -31.57 -4.90
CA SER A 717 -4.39 -31.12 -6.29
C SER A 717 -5.70 -31.22 -7.12
#